data_6b5dadf210d4e775fbec629c9aa87144
#
_entry.id   6b5dadf210d4e775fbec629c9aa87144
#
_cell.length_a   1.000
_cell.length_b   1.000
_cell.length_c   1.000
_cell.angle_alpha   90.00
_cell.angle_beta   90.00
_cell.angle_gamma   90.00
#
_symmetry.space_group_name_H-M   'P 1'
#
loop_
_entity.id
_entity.type
_entity.pdbx_description
1 polymer ?
#
loop_
_entity_poly.entity_id
_entity_poly.type
_entity_poly.pdbx_seq_one_letter_code
_entity_poly.pdbx_strand_id
1 'polypeptide(L)'
;MKNLFSKALLLVGALFMLHTGVSAQDMPLPVDANVRIGKLPNGLTYYIRHNEKPKGQADFYIAQKVGSILEEDNQRGLAHFLEHMCFNGTENFPGNKIVSWLESKGVKFGQNLNAYTSIDETVYNISNVPIADVAVQDSCLLILHDWANALLLEDEEIDKERGVIHQEWRSRNVGQMRILENVLPTMYPDSRYGYRMPIGTMEVVDNFPYKALRDYYEAWYRPDQQGIVVVGDIDVDRIEAKIKEMFSHIEMPANAPERVYYPVADNEGTIFAIGADKEQSYPIIQMSFKTEAFPNEMKGNMSYLVQKYVMGMITDMLDNRFSDIANKPDAPFAQAGTIYGEYFVAKTKSALSFSGVAKDYDLVPVLQALYREALRAQQHGFTVGEYERAKNEYMSRLERAYNNRNDRENGQYVQEYVRHFIDNEPIPSIEDEYQLMQMIVPVLKVEMINQVLPQLITENNRVILAMLPEKEGFAIPTQEEFAQAMAAVEAETLEAYVDEVKAEPLIPNLPAPGKIVAEKALDQWGATELTLSNGVKVIVKPTQFKADEILFSATGNKGTALLSADNNTDIKNLDVVLSSNGLGTYTEIDLQKYLSGKQASVGLTIGNTSTELSGQSTPKDLPTLMELLYMTMTDVTITEDEFKSLQSKFAGILRNQESNPQYLFSRDAMKSLFENPRSIPITSADVEAANRENILNIVHSMTANAADYKFVFVGNIDMATFRPLVEQYIATLPADAKNIATEQINDPSMQVRNGKINDTYTAKMETPQTTVIIMASGNMEYTPKNVQVASVTGQILSKRLLDTVREDMGAVYSIGAACRMTRDAGKNATLVTQFPMKPEMKQEVLDFIAAEIDRMKGNVTQEEINTVIEFMVKSANEAKEKNGSWLNAISGWTVNGVDIFNGNVETLESITIDDVQKFLTDLMAQGNYAIVIQDPEVAAAE
;
A
#
# COMPACT_ATOMS: atom_id res chain seq x y z
N MET A 1 -23.65 5.27 -30.89
CA MET A 1 -23.38 4.84 -29.50
C MET A 1 -23.35 5.99 -28.48
N LYS A 2 -22.79 7.18 -28.78
CA LYS A 2 -22.83 8.36 -27.89
C LYS A 2 -24.22 8.66 -27.28
N ASN A 3 -25.31 8.32 -27.97
CA ASN A 3 -26.68 8.59 -27.51
C ASN A 3 -27.30 7.51 -26.60
N LEU A 4 -26.67 6.34 -26.40
CA LEU A 4 -27.27 5.26 -25.58
C LEU A 4 -26.76 5.27 -24.15
N PHE A 5 -25.46 5.53 -23.94
CA PHE A 5 -24.88 5.66 -22.58
C PHE A 5 -25.49 6.86 -21.83
N SER A 6 -25.63 7.99 -22.55
CA SER A 6 -26.39 9.14 -22.04
C SER A 6 -27.85 8.80 -21.74
N LYS A 7 -28.47 7.84 -22.45
CA LYS A 7 -29.88 7.49 -22.26
C LYS A 7 -30.14 6.58 -21.05
N ALA A 8 -29.20 5.71 -20.69
CA ALA A 8 -29.33 4.90 -19.46
C ALA A 8 -29.07 5.74 -18.19
N LEU A 9 -28.08 6.61 -18.25
CA LEU A 9 -27.92 7.65 -17.22
C LEU A 9 -29.13 8.61 -17.17
N LEU A 10 -29.76 8.91 -18.33
CA LEU A 10 -31.02 9.66 -18.43
C LEU A 10 -32.20 8.93 -17.78
N LEU A 11 -32.20 7.58 -17.77
CA LEU A 11 -33.27 6.82 -17.06
C LEU A 11 -33.10 6.88 -15.54
N VAL A 12 -31.85 6.82 -15.04
CA VAL A 12 -31.56 7.05 -13.61
C VAL A 12 -31.89 8.50 -13.22
N GLY A 13 -31.56 9.45 -14.07
CA GLY A 13 -31.95 10.88 -13.90
C GLY A 13 -33.46 11.14 -14.06
N ALA A 14 -34.14 10.41 -14.96
CA ALA A 14 -35.57 10.59 -15.21
C ALA A 14 -36.47 10.13 -14.06
N LEU A 15 -36.05 9.14 -13.27
CA LEU A 15 -36.79 8.75 -12.06
C LEU A 15 -36.67 9.78 -10.93
N PHE A 16 -35.60 10.57 -10.89
CA PHE A 16 -35.50 11.74 -10.01
C PHE A 16 -36.43 12.91 -10.45
N MET A 17 -36.71 13.00 -11.77
CA MET A 17 -37.57 14.04 -12.35
C MET A 17 -39.04 14.00 -11.90
N LEU A 18 -39.55 12.85 -11.43
CA LEU A 18 -40.95 12.72 -11.01
C LEU A 18 -41.27 13.43 -9.71
N HIS A 19 -40.29 13.94 -8.96
CA HIS A 19 -40.50 14.58 -7.67
C HIS A 19 -40.08 16.06 -7.60
N THR A 20 -39.20 16.55 -8.49
CA THR A 20 -38.64 17.91 -8.34
C THR A 20 -38.72 18.81 -9.57
N GLY A 21 -39.05 18.30 -10.75
CA GLY A 21 -39.20 19.11 -11.98
C GLY A 21 -37.89 19.67 -12.56
N VAL A 22 -36.70 19.32 -11.98
CA VAL A 22 -35.38 19.69 -12.45
C VAL A 22 -34.64 18.42 -12.91
N SER A 23 -33.94 18.49 -14.04
CA SER A 23 -33.10 17.37 -14.51
C SER A 23 -31.95 17.17 -13.51
N ALA A 24 -31.87 16.01 -12.87
CA ALA A 24 -30.75 15.67 -11.98
C ALA A 24 -29.38 15.71 -12.71
N GLN A 25 -29.41 15.67 -14.02
CA GLN A 25 -28.23 15.70 -14.89
C GLN A 25 -27.49 17.05 -14.85
N ASP A 26 -28.23 18.14 -14.55
CA ASP A 26 -27.68 19.50 -14.56
C ASP A 26 -27.47 20.08 -13.14
N MET A 27 -27.65 19.26 -12.09
CA MET A 27 -27.47 19.74 -10.72
C MET A 27 -25.98 19.72 -10.37
N PRO A 28 -25.32 20.88 -10.18
CA PRO A 28 -23.92 20.92 -9.81
C PRO A 28 -23.71 20.40 -8.38
N LEU A 29 -22.62 19.70 -8.17
CA LEU A 29 -22.16 19.31 -6.86
C LEU A 29 -21.61 20.56 -6.12
N PRO A 30 -21.81 20.67 -4.82
CA PRO A 30 -21.20 21.72 -4.03
C PRO A 30 -19.67 21.53 -4.03
N VAL A 31 -18.93 22.63 -4.00
CA VAL A 31 -17.50 22.66 -3.73
C VAL A 31 -17.31 22.94 -2.24
N ASP A 32 -16.39 22.21 -1.59
CA ASP A 32 -16.09 22.43 -0.16
C ASP A 32 -15.77 23.93 0.10
N ALA A 33 -16.56 24.56 0.94
CA ALA A 33 -16.40 25.99 1.26
C ALA A 33 -15.11 26.32 2.04
N ASN A 34 -14.44 25.28 2.58
CA ASN A 34 -13.21 25.45 3.36
C ASN A 34 -11.94 25.49 2.48
N VAL A 35 -12.04 25.19 1.20
CA VAL A 35 -10.92 25.33 0.27
C VAL A 35 -11.03 26.67 -0.48
N ARG A 36 -9.95 27.42 -0.50
CA ARG A 36 -9.79 28.60 -1.34
C ARG A 36 -9.16 28.20 -2.66
N ILE A 37 -9.93 28.32 -3.75
CA ILE A 37 -9.47 28.06 -5.11
C ILE A 37 -9.31 29.39 -5.82
N GLY A 38 -8.20 29.58 -6.53
CA GLY A 38 -7.96 30.74 -7.35
C GLY A 38 -7.15 30.43 -8.59
N LYS A 39 -7.21 31.36 -9.53
CA LYS A 39 -6.43 31.30 -10.77
C LYS A 39 -5.72 32.63 -11.00
N LEU A 40 -4.41 32.58 -11.22
CA LEU A 40 -3.61 33.77 -11.51
C LEU A 40 -3.82 34.25 -12.97
N PRO A 41 -3.52 35.50 -13.27
CA PRO A 41 -3.66 36.02 -14.63
C PRO A 41 -2.87 35.26 -15.70
N ASN A 42 -1.74 34.66 -15.32
CA ASN A 42 -0.90 33.83 -16.19
C ASN A 42 -1.43 32.38 -16.36
N GLY A 43 -2.53 32.01 -15.69
CA GLY A 43 -3.17 30.70 -15.84
C GLY A 43 -2.93 29.71 -14.72
N LEU A 44 -1.95 29.95 -13.83
CA LEU A 44 -1.66 29.04 -12.70
C LEU A 44 -2.86 28.97 -11.74
N THR A 45 -3.19 27.74 -11.34
CA THR A 45 -4.28 27.49 -10.40
C THR A 45 -3.71 27.21 -9.00
N TYR A 46 -4.42 27.61 -7.94
CA TYR A 46 -4.02 27.27 -6.58
C TYR A 46 -5.20 26.84 -5.71
N TYR A 47 -4.87 25.97 -4.73
CA TYR A 47 -5.77 25.46 -3.71
C TYR A 47 -5.14 25.69 -2.35
N ILE A 48 -5.87 26.29 -1.43
CA ILE A 48 -5.36 26.59 -0.08
C ILE A 48 -6.43 26.19 0.93
N ARG A 49 -6.04 25.39 1.94
CA ARG A 49 -6.93 24.97 3.00
C ARG A 49 -6.25 25.04 4.35
N HIS A 50 -6.91 25.65 5.34
CA HIS A 50 -6.53 25.50 6.73
C HIS A 50 -6.97 24.13 7.26
N ASN A 51 -6.05 23.38 7.89
CA ASN A 51 -6.30 22.10 8.56
C ASN A 51 -5.24 21.87 9.64
N GLU A 52 -5.66 21.49 10.86
CA GLU A 52 -4.78 21.30 12.02
C GLU A 52 -4.38 19.83 12.25
N LYS A 53 -4.37 19.00 11.23
CA LYS A 53 -4.04 17.56 11.33
C LYS A 53 -2.97 17.15 10.29
N PRO A 54 -1.72 17.02 10.74
CA PRO A 54 -1.14 17.28 12.08
C PRO A 54 -1.07 18.77 12.40
N LYS A 55 -1.22 19.11 13.69
CA LYS A 55 -1.11 20.50 14.15
C LYS A 55 0.32 21.04 13.97
N GLY A 56 0.41 22.32 13.58
CA GLY A 56 1.72 23.00 13.38
C GLY A 56 2.48 22.50 12.17
N GLN A 57 1.82 21.80 11.24
CA GLN A 57 2.43 21.30 10.00
C GLN A 57 1.61 21.66 8.77
N ALA A 58 2.26 21.69 7.61
CA ALA A 58 1.61 21.88 6.32
C ALA A 58 2.26 21.05 5.22
N ASP A 59 1.47 20.80 4.18
CA ASP A 59 1.85 20.12 2.95
C ASP A 59 1.87 21.14 1.81
N PHE A 60 2.92 21.11 0.98
CA PHE A 60 3.14 21.96 -0.17
C PHE A 60 3.34 21.10 -1.40
N TYR A 61 2.44 21.22 -2.38
CA TYR A 61 2.48 20.44 -3.60
C TYR A 61 2.42 21.33 -4.84
N ILE A 62 3.10 20.90 -5.90
CA ILE A 62 2.85 21.40 -7.24
C ILE A 62 2.51 20.22 -8.15
N ALA A 63 1.33 20.28 -8.75
CA ALA A 63 0.84 19.30 -9.71
C ALA A 63 0.92 19.88 -11.12
N GLN A 64 1.35 19.06 -12.07
CA GLN A 64 1.50 19.48 -13.46
C GLN A 64 0.70 18.56 -14.37
N LYS A 65 -0.08 19.12 -15.30
CA LYS A 65 -0.76 18.38 -16.39
C LYS A 65 0.23 18.03 -17.50
N VAL A 66 1.40 17.57 -17.10
CA VAL A 66 2.58 17.34 -17.94
C VAL A 66 3.16 15.98 -17.59
N GLY A 67 3.33 15.10 -18.58
CA GLY A 67 3.89 13.78 -18.41
C GLY A 67 4.48 13.25 -19.73
N SER A 68 4.85 11.98 -19.75
CA SER A 68 5.55 11.38 -20.89
C SER A 68 4.77 11.39 -22.21
N ILE A 69 3.44 11.51 -22.16
CA ILE A 69 2.59 11.59 -23.38
C ILE A 69 2.95 12.81 -24.27
N LEU A 70 3.55 13.85 -23.70
CA LEU A 70 3.90 15.08 -24.39
C LEU A 70 5.30 15.05 -25.02
N GLU A 71 6.09 14.02 -24.74
CA GLU A 71 7.42 13.83 -25.29
C GLU A 71 7.41 13.62 -26.79
N GLU A 72 8.36 14.19 -27.52
CA GLU A 72 8.67 13.78 -28.86
C GLU A 72 9.49 12.46 -28.84
N ASP A 73 9.69 11.83 -30.03
CA ASP A 73 10.36 10.52 -30.07
C ASP A 73 11.82 10.56 -29.57
N ASN A 74 12.51 11.68 -29.74
CA ASN A 74 13.85 11.91 -29.23
C ASN A 74 13.88 12.42 -27.78
N GLN A 75 12.73 12.49 -27.12
CA GLN A 75 12.56 12.92 -25.74
C GLN A 75 11.99 11.80 -24.83
N ARG A 76 11.89 10.58 -25.31
CA ARG A 76 11.29 9.47 -24.54
C ARG A 76 12.05 9.18 -23.26
N GLY A 77 11.43 9.49 -22.12
CA GLY A 77 11.99 9.39 -20.77
C GLY A 77 12.37 10.76 -20.17
N LEU A 78 12.27 11.87 -20.92
CA LEU A 78 12.70 13.18 -20.43
C LEU A 78 11.70 13.82 -19.45
N ALA A 79 10.43 13.44 -19.48
CA ALA A 79 9.47 13.85 -18.44
C ALA A 79 9.90 13.36 -17.06
N HIS A 80 10.25 12.08 -16.97
CA HIS A 80 10.75 11.46 -15.75
C HIS A 80 12.16 11.93 -15.39
N PHE A 81 13.04 12.09 -16.36
CA PHE A 81 14.37 12.66 -16.14
C PHE A 81 14.29 14.07 -15.55
N LEU A 82 13.36 14.90 -16.04
CA LEU A 82 13.13 16.25 -15.53
C LEU A 82 12.63 16.25 -14.09
N GLU A 83 11.82 15.24 -13.71
CA GLU A 83 11.41 15.04 -12.32
C GLU A 83 12.63 14.94 -11.41
N HIS A 84 13.59 14.08 -11.74
CA HIS A 84 14.84 13.93 -10.99
C HIS A 84 15.63 15.23 -10.92
N MET A 85 15.75 15.95 -12.04
CA MET A 85 16.48 17.21 -12.10
C MET A 85 15.89 18.31 -11.22
N CYS A 86 14.63 18.21 -10.80
CA CYS A 86 14.03 19.13 -9.83
C CYS A 86 14.71 19.06 -8.45
N PHE A 87 15.42 17.97 -8.14
CA PHE A 87 16.18 17.81 -6.91
C PHE A 87 17.67 18.11 -7.08
N ASN A 88 18.15 18.28 -8.33
CA ASN A 88 19.57 18.44 -8.69
C ASN A 88 19.99 19.88 -9.04
N GLY A 89 19.28 20.86 -8.51
CA GLY A 89 19.66 22.25 -8.57
C GLY A 89 18.65 23.20 -9.21
N THR A 90 18.33 24.23 -8.45
CA THR A 90 17.48 25.33 -8.86
C THR A 90 18.21 26.65 -8.62
N GLU A 91 17.67 27.77 -9.14
CA GLU A 91 18.28 29.09 -9.02
C GLU A 91 18.54 29.48 -7.55
N ASN A 92 17.59 29.22 -6.66
CA ASN A 92 17.72 29.53 -5.24
C ASN A 92 18.35 28.42 -4.40
N PHE A 93 18.32 27.17 -4.89
CA PHE A 93 18.86 25.99 -4.20
C PHE A 93 19.75 25.18 -5.15
N PRO A 94 20.98 25.63 -5.44
CA PRO A 94 21.88 24.93 -6.36
C PRO A 94 22.36 23.59 -5.81
N GLY A 95 22.52 22.59 -6.69
CA GLY A 95 22.92 21.23 -6.34
C GLY A 95 21.88 20.55 -5.42
N ASN A 96 22.32 19.80 -4.43
CA ASN A 96 21.47 19.05 -3.50
C ASN A 96 20.91 19.90 -2.33
N LYS A 97 20.85 21.22 -2.45
CA LYS A 97 20.46 22.10 -1.33
C LYS A 97 18.99 22.00 -0.94
N ILE A 98 18.08 21.66 -1.87
CA ILE A 98 16.66 21.43 -1.54
C ILE A 98 16.55 20.30 -0.50
N VAL A 99 17.16 19.16 -0.80
CA VAL A 99 17.11 17.96 0.05
C VAL A 99 17.74 18.25 1.40
N SER A 100 18.98 18.72 1.43
CA SER A 100 19.71 18.96 2.68
C SER A 100 19.06 20.03 3.56
N TRP A 101 18.49 21.09 2.97
CA TRP A 101 17.78 22.12 3.72
C TRP A 101 16.48 21.58 4.32
N LEU A 102 15.67 20.83 3.55
CA LEU A 102 14.43 20.26 4.04
C LEU A 102 14.68 19.20 5.13
N GLU A 103 15.71 18.38 4.97
CA GLU A 103 16.11 17.41 6.01
C GLU A 103 16.49 18.11 7.32
N SER A 104 17.18 19.29 7.25
CA SER A 104 17.48 20.10 8.44
C SER A 104 16.22 20.68 9.12
N LYS A 105 15.05 20.57 8.49
CA LYS A 105 13.73 20.96 9.04
C LYS A 105 12.87 19.76 9.43
N GLY A 106 13.45 18.57 9.50
CA GLY A 106 12.73 17.34 9.84
C GLY A 106 11.83 16.81 8.72
N VAL A 107 12.11 17.19 7.46
CA VAL A 107 11.43 16.70 6.26
C VAL A 107 12.37 15.72 5.54
N LYS A 108 12.07 14.44 5.61
CA LYS A 108 12.95 13.38 5.12
C LYS A 108 12.70 13.08 3.63
N PHE A 109 13.80 13.01 2.85
CA PHE A 109 13.74 12.60 1.44
C PHE A 109 13.21 11.16 1.29
N GLY A 110 12.40 10.92 0.28
CA GLY A 110 11.73 9.64 0.01
C GLY A 110 10.51 9.35 0.90
N GLN A 111 10.34 10.06 2.02
CA GLN A 111 9.19 9.90 2.92
C GLN A 111 8.26 11.12 2.91
N ASN A 112 8.80 12.31 3.09
CA ASN A 112 8.05 13.58 3.15
C ASN A 112 8.32 14.45 1.92
N LEU A 113 9.49 14.34 1.32
CA LEU A 113 9.89 14.97 0.08
C LEU A 113 9.97 13.91 -1.00
N ASN A 114 9.13 14.02 -2.04
CA ASN A 114 9.06 13.04 -3.12
C ASN A 114 8.45 13.65 -4.37
N ALA A 115 8.46 12.90 -5.48
CA ALA A 115 7.75 13.22 -6.71
C ALA A 115 7.35 11.94 -7.44
N TYR A 116 6.50 12.06 -8.44
CA TYR A 116 6.23 11.00 -9.40
C TYR A 116 5.87 11.57 -10.77
N THR A 117 6.28 10.85 -11.80
CA THR A 117 5.88 11.11 -13.19
C THR A 117 5.02 9.97 -13.72
N SER A 118 3.88 10.31 -14.27
CA SER A 118 2.99 9.42 -15.02
C SER A 118 2.94 9.80 -16.50
N ILE A 119 2.08 9.13 -17.25
CA ILE A 119 1.94 9.41 -18.68
C ILE A 119 1.37 10.81 -18.90
N ASP A 120 0.40 11.25 -18.11
CA ASP A 120 -0.31 12.52 -18.29
C ASP A 120 -0.01 13.60 -17.24
N GLU A 121 0.75 13.26 -16.21
CA GLU A 121 0.97 14.16 -15.06
C GLU A 121 2.32 13.97 -14.39
N THR A 122 2.77 15.00 -13.70
CA THR A 122 3.93 14.97 -12.77
C THR A 122 3.55 15.75 -11.52
N VAL A 123 3.83 15.21 -10.34
CA VAL A 123 3.50 15.83 -9.05
C VAL A 123 4.71 15.82 -8.13
N TYR A 124 5.00 16.96 -7.51
CA TYR A 124 6.06 17.12 -6.51
C TYR A 124 5.44 17.46 -5.17
N ASN A 125 6.00 16.91 -4.10
CA ASN A 125 5.47 17.13 -2.77
C ASN A 125 6.53 17.40 -1.70
N ILE A 126 6.18 18.29 -0.78
CA ILE A 126 6.86 18.53 0.49
C ILE A 126 5.77 18.36 1.56
N SER A 127 5.77 17.25 2.28
CA SER A 127 4.70 16.87 3.20
C SER A 127 5.13 16.98 4.66
N ASN A 128 4.19 17.25 5.53
CA ASN A 128 4.37 17.30 6.98
C ASN A 128 5.50 18.27 7.41
N VAL A 129 5.57 19.43 6.78
CA VAL A 129 6.57 20.48 7.07
C VAL A 129 6.22 21.15 8.40
N PRO A 130 7.13 21.22 9.40
CA PRO A 130 6.94 22.06 10.57
C PRO A 130 6.89 23.54 10.18
N ILE A 131 5.80 24.24 10.54
CA ILE A 131 5.52 25.60 10.03
C ILE A 131 5.51 26.67 11.12
N ALA A 132 6.06 26.39 12.30
CA ALA A 132 6.17 27.38 13.37
C ALA A 132 6.98 28.63 12.94
N ASP A 133 7.96 28.46 12.07
CA ASP A 133 8.70 29.53 11.45
C ASP A 133 8.10 29.88 10.08
N VAL A 134 7.63 31.11 9.95
CA VAL A 134 7.07 31.65 8.71
C VAL A 134 8.09 31.61 7.54
N ALA A 135 9.39 31.75 7.83
CA ALA A 135 10.43 31.67 6.82
C ALA A 135 10.50 30.24 6.18
N VAL A 136 10.18 29.20 6.93
CA VAL A 136 10.11 27.83 6.40
C VAL A 136 8.96 27.71 5.40
N GLN A 137 7.78 28.28 5.70
CA GLN A 137 6.64 28.29 4.77
C GLN A 137 7.00 29.02 3.47
N ASP A 138 7.65 30.20 3.58
CA ASP A 138 8.07 30.99 2.41
C ASP A 138 9.13 30.25 1.57
N SER A 139 10.05 29.54 2.22
CA SER A 139 11.05 28.74 1.51
C SER A 139 10.42 27.52 0.80
N CYS A 140 9.42 26.86 1.39
CA CYS A 140 8.69 25.80 0.71
C CYS A 140 7.96 26.34 -0.54
N LEU A 141 7.31 27.50 -0.45
CA LEU A 141 6.71 28.16 -1.63
C LEU A 141 7.78 28.55 -2.66
N LEU A 142 8.97 28.97 -2.23
CA LEU A 142 10.09 29.28 -3.13
C LEU A 142 10.59 28.01 -3.84
N ILE A 143 10.64 26.87 -3.16
CA ILE A 143 10.98 25.60 -3.81
C ILE A 143 9.93 25.24 -4.87
N LEU A 144 8.62 25.38 -4.57
CA LEU A 144 7.59 25.18 -5.59
C LEU A 144 7.72 26.14 -6.77
N HIS A 145 8.08 27.40 -6.51
CA HIS A 145 8.35 28.38 -7.57
C HIS A 145 9.52 27.94 -8.44
N ASP A 146 10.61 27.51 -7.84
CA ASP A 146 11.80 27.06 -8.54
C ASP A 146 11.51 25.80 -9.39
N TRP A 147 10.74 24.86 -8.87
CA TRP A 147 10.28 23.71 -9.66
C TRP A 147 9.40 24.13 -10.84
N ALA A 148 8.59 25.19 -10.64
CA ALA A 148 7.72 25.69 -11.70
C ALA A 148 8.48 26.38 -12.85
N ASN A 149 9.56 27.14 -12.58
CA ASN A 149 10.15 28.04 -13.57
C ASN A 149 11.63 28.39 -13.40
N ALA A 150 12.39 27.75 -12.48
CA ALA A 150 13.76 28.15 -12.18
C ALA A 150 14.74 26.99 -12.00
N LEU A 151 14.58 25.91 -12.78
CA LEU A 151 15.54 24.80 -12.81
C LEU A 151 16.83 25.20 -13.53
N LEU A 152 17.99 24.83 -13.00
CA LEU A 152 19.29 25.12 -13.62
C LEU A 152 19.59 24.18 -14.78
N LEU A 153 19.27 22.91 -14.69
CA LEU A 153 19.53 21.87 -15.69
C LEU A 153 20.98 21.91 -16.16
N GLU A 154 21.93 21.89 -15.22
CA GLU A 154 23.38 21.94 -15.50
C GLU A 154 23.83 20.67 -16.19
N ASP A 155 24.70 20.78 -17.19
CA ASP A 155 25.17 19.66 -18.02
C ASP A 155 25.82 18.55 -17.17
N GLU A 156 26.61 18.93 -16.17
CA GLU A 156 27.29 17.99 -15.27
C GLU A 156 26.31 17.19 -14.39
N GLU A 157 25.23 17.83 -13.90
CA GLU A 157 24.23 17.15 -13.10
C GLU A 157 23.34 16.24 -13.98
N ILE A 158 23.03 16.65 -15.22
CA ILE A 158 22.35 15.79 -16.19
C ILE A 158 23.16 14.51 -16.44
N ASP A 159 24.48 14.64 -16.66
CA ASP A 159 25.31 13.47 -16.94
C ASP A 159 25.41 12.51 -15.75
N LYS A 160 25.45 13.02 -14.50
CA LYS A 160 25.40 12.18 -13.30
C LYS A 160 24.06 11.44 -13.21
N GLU A 161 22.95 12.13 -13.46
CA GLU A 161 21.60 11.57 -13.29
C GLU A 161 21.28 10.48 -14.31
N ARG A 162 21.88 10.47 -15.52
CA ARG A 162 21.77 9.37 -16.49
C ARG A 162 22.06 8.01 -15.83
N GLY A 163 23.08 7.93 -14.98
CA GLY A 163 23.46 6.71 -14.28
C GLY A 163 22.38 6.27 -13.27
N VAL A 164 21.76 7.20 -12.56
CA VAL A 164 20.70 6.94 -11.59
C VAL A 164 19.42 6.44 -12.29
N ILE A 165 18.98 7.12 -13.33
CA ILE A 165 17.83 6.69 -14.16
C ILE A 165 18.06 5.31 -14.77
N HIS A 166 19.27 5.03 -15.24
CA HIS A 166 19.61 3.72 -15.78
C HIS A 166 19.53 2.61 -14.70
N GLN A 167 19.92 2.91 -13.45
CA GLN A 167 19.74 1.96 -12.35
C GLN A 167 18.26 1.76 -11.97
N GLU A 168 17.48 2.81 -12.01
CA GLU A 168 16.03 2.71 -11.81
C GLU A 168 15.39 1.83 -12.88
N TRP A 169 15.68 2.09 -14.16
CA TRP A 169 15.23 1.22 -15.25
C TRP A 169 15.63 -0.24 -15.01
N ARG A 170 16.88 -0.49 -14.62
CA ARG A 170 17.38 -1.84 -14.36
C ARG A 170 16.57 -2.54 -13.25
N SER A 171 16.24 -1.83 -12.20
CA SER A 171 15.46 -2.38 -11.08
C SER A 171 13.99 -2.61 -11.42
N ARG A 172 13.45 -1.84 -12.37
CA ARG A 172 12.05 -1.93 -12.82
C ARG A 172 11.86 -2.81 -14.06
N ASN A 173 12.92 -3.15 -14.78
CA ASN A 173 12.87 -3.95 -16.00
C ASN A 173 12.68 -5.46 -15.71
N VAL A 174 11.60 -5.78 -15.00
CA VAL A 174 11.16 -7.13 -14.66
C VAL A 174 10.28 -7.71 -15.78
N GLY A 175 10.08 -9.03 -15.79
CA GLY A 175 9.34 -9.74 -16.85
C GLY A 175 7.99 -9.13 -17.19
N GLN A 176 7.20 -8.77 -16.18
CA GLN A 176 5.89 -8.12 -16.38
C GLN A 176 5.99 -6.79 -17.13
N MET A 177 7.01 -5.96 -16.82
CA MET A 177 7.18 -4.67 -17.46
C MET A 177 7.63 -4.83 -18.92
N ARG A 178 8.55 -5.77 -19.20
CA ARG A 178 8.97 -6.08 -20.57
C ARG A 178 7.82 -6.59 -21.44
N ILE A 179 6.96 -7.48 -20.89
CA ILE A 179 5.75 -7.91 -21.59
C ILE A 179 4.87 -6.71 -21.90
N LEU A 180 4.61 -5.87 -20.88
CA LEU A 180 3.72 -4.73 -21.02
C LEU A 180 4.20 -3.77 -22.10
N GLU A 181 5.46 -3.37 -22.09
CA GLU A 181 6.05 -2.48 -23.12
C GLU A 181 5.91 -3.06 -24.52
N ASN A 182 6.05 -4.38 -24.68
CA ASN A 182 5.91 -5.06 -25.95
C ASN A 182 4.46 -5.11 -26.47
N VAL A 183 3.46 -5.20 -25.57
CA VAL A 183 2.05 -5.38 -25.97
C VAL A 183 1.25 -4.09 -25.99
N LEU A 184 1.73 -3.01 -25.33
CA LEU A 184 1.06 -1.71 -25.33
C LEU A 184 0.73 -1.17 -26.72
N PRO A 185 1.60 -1.26 -27.74
CA PRO A 185 1.24 -0.84 -29.11
C PRO A 185 0.06 -1.59 -29.70
N THR A 186 -0.14 -2.86 -29.31
CA THR A 186 -1.30 -3.66 -29.71
C THR A 186 -2.57 -3.21 -29.00
N MET A 187 -2.47 -2.85 -27.72
CA MET A 187 -3.59 -2.36 -26.91
C MET A 187 -4.05 -0.96 -27.35
N TYR A 188 -3.13 -0.14 -27.85
CA TYR A 188 -3.34 1.23 -28.24
C TYR A 188 -2.92 1.49 -29.70
N PRO A 189 -3.57 0.84 -30.67
CA PRO A 189 -3.24 1.07 -32.08
C PRO A 189 -3.47 2.56 -32.41
N ASP A 190 -2.49 3.17 -33.07
CA ASP A 190 -2.51 4.56 -33.51
C ASP A 190 -2.60 5.62 -32.39
N SER A 191 -2.33 5.25 -31.13
CA SER A 191 -2.28 6.20 -30.00
C SER A 191 -0.91 6.28 -29.35
N ARG A 192 -0.50 7.47 -28.92
CA ARG A 192 0.75 7.69 -28.16
C ARG A 192 0.83 6.88 -26.88
N TYR A 193 -0.29 6.51 -26.26
CA TYR A 193 -0.32 5.65 -25.07
C TYR A 193 0.40 4.32 -25.26
N GLY A 194 0.50 3.82 -26.49
CA GLY A 194 1.25 2.60 -26.82
C GLY A 194 2.77 2.75 -26.72
N TYR A 195 3.32 3.97 -26.60
CA TYR A 195 4.75 4.22 -26.78
C TYR A 195 5.37 5.19 -25.76
N ARG A 196 4.63 5.66 -24.76
CA ARG A 196 5.04 6.74 -23.87
C ARG A 196 5.07 6.33 -22.39
N MET A 197 5.69 5.17 -22.12
CA MET A 197 5.98 4.81 -20.72
C MET A 197 6.97 5.82 -20.12
N PRO A 198 6.75 6.28 -18.87
CA PRO A 198 7.53 7.38 -18.28
C PRO A 198 9.03 7.14 -18.18
N ILE A 199 9.46 5.89 -17.92
CA ILE A 199 10.88 5.54 -17.85
C ILE A 199 11.60 5.74 -19.19
N GLY A 200 10.86 5.78 -20.31
CA GLY A 200 11.36 6.00 -21.64
C GLY A 200 12.21 4.87 -22.19
N THR A 201 13.18 5.22 -23.03
CA THR A 201 14.13 4.27 -23.60
C THR A 201 15.55 4.63 -23.20
N MET A 202 16.35 3.64 -22.82
CA MET A 202 17.74 3.87 -22.41
C MET A 202 18.58 4.42 -23.57
N GLU A 203 18.24 4.12 -24.82
CA GLU A 203 18.89 4.73 -25.98
C GLU A 203 18.75 6.28 -25.97
N VAL A 204 17.57 6.79 -25.64
CA VAL A 204 17.36 8.24 -25.51
C VAL A 204 17.99 8.75 -24.23
N VAL A 205 17.75 8.12 -23.09
CA VAL A 205 18.24 8.56 -21.76
C VAL A 205 19.77 8.70 -21.75
N ASP A 206 20.49 7.74 -22.34
CA ASP A 206 21.96 7.76 -22.37
C ASP A 206 22.52 8.79 -23.36
N ASN A 207 21.78 9.19 -24.41
CA ASN A 207 22.35 9.92 -25.54
C ASN A 207 21.65 11.25 -25.88
N PHE A 208 20.56 11.62 -25.19
CA PHE A 208 19.88 12.88 -25.53
C PHE A 208 20.81 14.09 -25.36
N PRO A 209 20.76 15.06 -26.28
CA PRO A 209 21.48 16.33 -26.11
C PRO A 209 20.82 17.17 -25.01
N TYR A 210 21.59 17.84 -24.16
CA TYR A 210 21.06 18.65 -23.03
C TYR A 210 19.93 19.60 -23.45
N LYS A 211 20.03 20.13 -24.66
CA LYS A 211 18.99 21.00 -25.25
C LYS A 211 17.62 20.31 -25.32
N ALA A 212 17.56 19.01 -25.56
CA ALA A 212 16.28 18.31 -25.66
C ALA A 212 15.50 18.31 -24.32
N LEU A 213 16.19 18.19 -23.20
CA LEU A 213 15.62 18.29 -21.87
C LEU A 213 15.16 19.74 -21.57
N ARG A 214 16.00 20.73 -21.90
CA ARG A 214 15.66 22.14 -21.74
C ARG A 214 14.47 22.54 -22.61
N ASP A 215 14.42 22.08 -23.87
CA ASP A 215 13.29 22.32 -24.79
C ASP A 215 11.98 21.73 -24.22
N TYR A 216 12.04 20.53 -23.59
CA TYR A 216 10.89 19.92 -22.94
C TYR A 216 10.41 20.75 -21.74
N TYR A 217 11.34 21.18 -20.89
CA TYR A 217 11.05 22.03 -19.73
C TYR A 217 10.41 23.37 -20.16
N GLU A 218 11.04 24.10 -21.08
CA GLU A 218 10.55 25.39 -21.58
C GLU A 218 9.17 25.29 -22.27
N ALA A 219 8.88 24.17 -22.93
CA ALA A 219 7.61 23.96 -23.61
C ALA A 219 6.46 23.67 -22.64
N TRP A 220 6.70 22.87 -21.60
CA TRP A 220 5.64 22.26 -20.84
C TRP A 220 5.52 22.72 -19.38
N TYR A 221 6.64 23.15 -18.72
CA TYR A 221 6.58 23.67 -17.35
C TYR A 221 6.17 25.14 -17.38
N ARG A 222 4.87 25.35 -17.47
CA ARG A 222 4.28 26.66 -17.66
C ARG A 222 3.00 26.83 -16.82
N PRO A 223 2.67 28.08 -16.43
CA PRO A 223 1.62 28.36 -15.44
C PRO A 223 0.24 27.77 -15.75
N ASP A 224 -0.18 27.70 -17.02
CA ASP A 224 -1.49 27.17 -17.41
C ASP A 224 -1.63 25.63 -17.24
N GLN A 225 -0.50 24.94 -17.05
CA GLN A 225 -0.46 23.48 -16.76
C GLN A 225 -0.15 23.18 -15.29
N GLN A 226 -0.01 24.18 -14.43
CA GLN A 226 0.45 24.06 -13.06
C GLN A 226 -0.64 24.38 -12.05
N GLY A 227 -0.72 23.54 -11.00
CA GLY A 227 -1.58 23.70 -9.85
C GLY A 227 -0.81 23.62 -8.54
N ILE A 228 -0.89 24.66 -7.70
CA ILE A 228 -0.30 24.66 -6.37
C ILE A 228 -1.35 24.24 -5.36
N VAL A 229 -0.99 23.34 -4.45
CA VAL A 229 -1.84 22.91 -3.35
C VAL A 229 -1.10 23.12 -2.03
N VAL A 230 -1.71 23.88 -1.11
CA VAL A 230 -1.18 24.10 0.24
C VAL A 230 -2.28 23.77 1.26
N VAL A 231 -2.02 22.77 2.10
CA VAL A 231 -2.95 22.35 3.15
C VAL A 231 -2.21 22.23 4.47
N GLY A 232 -2.71 22.84 5.52
CA GLY A 232 -2.09 22.73 6.84
C GLY A 232 -2.59 23.75 7.85
N ASP A 233 -1.91 23.82 8.98
CA ASP A 233 -2.18 24.78 10.07
C ASP A 233 -1.62 26.17 9.71
N ILE A 234 -2.14 26.74 8.62
CA ILE A 234 -1.65 27.95 7.94
C ILE A 234 -2.68 29.08 7.94
N ASP A 235 -2.18 30.31 7.79
CA ASP A 235 -3.00 31.47 7.46
C ASP A 235 -3.25 31.50 5.94
N VAL A 236 -4.49 31.22 5.55
CA VAL A 236 -4.93 31.12 4.14
C VAL A 236 -4.71 32.43 3.39
N ASP A 237 -5.02 33.58 4.01
CA ASP A 237 -4.88 34.89 3.34
C ASP A 237 -3.42 35.26 3.10
N ARG A 238 -2.53 34.94 4.05
CA ARG A 238 -1.10 35.12 3.92
C ARG A 238 -0.50 34.24 2.81
N ILE A 239 -0.86 32.95 2.80
CA ILE A 239 -0.36 32.01 1.77
C ILE A 239 -0.85 32.44 0.38
N GLU A 240 -2.13 32.86 0.26
CA GLU A 240 -2.66 33.36 -1.01
C GLU A 240 -1.90 34.60 -1.49
N ALA A 241 -1.66 35.56 -0.60
CA ALA A 241 -0.90 36.76 -0.92
C ALA A 241 0.52 36.41 -1.41
N LYS A 242 1.17 35.45 -0.75
CA LYS A 242 2.52 34.98 -1.10
C LYS A 242 2.56 34.26 -2.43
N ILE A 243 1.59 33.39 -2.72
CA ILE A 243 1.46 32.75 -4.04
C ILE A 243 1.27 33.83 -5.14
N LYS A 244 0.40 34.82 -4.92
CA LYS A 244 0.24 35.93 -5.88
C LYS A 244 1.51 36.74 -6.10
N GLU A 245 2.25 37.03 -5.03
CA GLU A 245 3.55 37.70 -5.10
C GLU A 245 4.57 36.93 -5.93
N MET A 246 4.75 35.62 -5.63
CA MET A 246 5.84 34.84 -6.20
C MET A 246 5.55 34.27 -7.58
N PHE A 247 4.31 33.93 -7.92
CA PHE A 247 4.00 33.21 -9.15
C PHE A 247 3.33 34.03 -10.24
N SER A 248 2.80 35.26 -9.94
CA SER A 248 2.08 36.05 -10.96
C SER A 248 2.96 36.58 -12.09
N HIS A 249 4.26 36.67 -11.89
CA HIS A 249 5.20 37.18 -12.89
C HIS A 249 5.84 36.09 -13.76
N ILE A 250 5.55 34.83 -13.50
CA ILE A 250 5.99 33.75 -14.40
C ILE A 250 5.28 33.95 -15.75
N GLU A 251 6.07 34.16 -16.79
CA GLU A 251 5.54 34.45 -18.12
C GLU A 251 5.12 33.15 -18.85
N MET A 252 4.06 33.24 -19.62
CA MET A 252 3.70 32.18 -20.57
C MET A 252 4.63 32.22 -21.78
N PRO A 253 5.17 31.08 -22.23
CA PRO A 253 5.98 31.05 -23.46
C PRO A 253 5.18 31.53 -24.66
N ALA A 254 5.80 32.41 -25.47
CA ALA A 254 5.12 33.08 -26.61
C ALA A 254 4.56 32.09 -27.66
N ASN A 255 5.21 30.93 -27.81
CA ASN A 255 4.82 29.85 -28.75
C ASN A 255 4.52 28.56 -28.01
N ALA A 256 3.81 28.63 -26.87
CA ALA A 256 3.46 27.48 -26.08
C ALA A 256 2.65 26.47 -26.90
N PRO A 257 3.08 25.19 -27.02
CA PRO A 257 2.31 24.17 -27.71
C PRO A 257 0.99 23.91 -27.00
N GLU A 258 -0.05 23.54 -27.76
CA GLU A 258 -1.32 23.14 -27.17
C GLU A 258 -1.19 21.82 -26.39
N ARG A 259 -1.79 21.72 -25.20
CA ARG A 259 -1.88 20.45 -24.44
C ARG A 259 -2.93 19.56 -25.09
N VAL A 260 -2.49 18.57 -25.85
CA VAL A 260 -3.37 17.62 -26.54
C VAL A 260 -3.62 16.39 -25.65
N TYR A 261 -4.89 16.01 -25.51
CA TYR A 261 -5.31 14.73 -24.94
C TYR A 261 -5.52 13.72 -26.08
N TYR A 262 -4.61 12.77 -26.19
CA TYR A 262 -4.59 11.82 -27.31
C TYR A 262 -5.75 10.82 -27.20
N PRO A 263 -6.58 10.65 -28.25
CA PRO A 263 -7.71 9.73 -28.19
C PRO A 263 -7.26 8.27 -28.24
N VAL A 264 -8.09 7.41 -27.67
CA VAL A 264 -8.01 5.96 -27.86
C VAL A 264 -9.20 5.52 -28.72
N ALA A 265 -8.91 4.91 -29.86
CA ALA A 265 -9.94 4.49 -30.81
C ALA A 265 -10.77 3.32 -30.29
N ASP A 266 -12.03 3.26 -30.74
CA ASP A 266 -12.85 2.06 -30.64
C ASP A 266 -12.29 0.95 -31.56
N ASN A 267 -12.56 -0.31 -31.22
CA ASN A 267 -12.24 -1.45 -32.09
C ASN A 267 -13.47 -2.33 -32.38
N GLU A 268 -13.51 -2.87 -33.54
CA GLU A 268 -14.46 -3.95 -33.88
C GLU A 268 -13.94 -5.27 -33.28
N GLY A 269 -14.83 -6.05 -32.65
CA GLY A 269 -14.48 -7.32 -32.03
C GLY A 269 -13.48 -7.19 -30.86
N THR A 270 -12.53 -8.11 -30.80
CA THR A 270 -11.57 -8.26 -29.69
C THR A 270 -10.14 -8.04 -30.15
N ILE A 271 -9.39 -7.18 -29.43
CA ILE A 271 -7.92 -7.08 -29.53
C ILE A 271 -7.32 -8.12 -28.59
N PHE A 272 -6.32 -8.87 -29.06
CA PHE A 272 -5.55 -9.81 -28.26
C PHE A 272 -4.11 -9.32 -28.15
N ALA A 273 -3.70 -8.94 -26.95
CA ALA A 273 -2.36 -8.50 -26.58
C ALA A 273 -1.73 -9.60 -25.71
N ILE A 274 -0.94 -10.46 -26.34
CA ILE A 274 -0.38 -11.67 -25.71
C ILE A 274 1.13 -11.51 -25.64
N GLY A 275 1.71 -11.65 -24.44
CA GLY A 275 3.14 -11.58 -24.22
C GLY A 275 3.63 -12.60 -23.21
N ALA A 276 4.88 -13.01 -23.35
CA ALA A 276 5.54 -13.92 -22.42
C ALA A 276 6.96 -13.46 -22.13
N ASP A 277 7.44 -13.80 -20.93
CA ASP A 277 8.80 -13.52 -20.48
C ASP A 277 9.27 -14.59 -19.51
N LYS A 278 10.57 -14.90 -19.51
CA LYS A 278 11.17 -15.96 -18.68
C LYS A 278 11.12 -15.63 -17.18
N GLU A 279 11.12 -14.35 -16.83
CA GLU A 279 11.05 -13.87 -15.43
C GLU A 279 9.62 -13.52 -15.00
N GLN A 280 8.63 -13.65 -15.88
CA GLN A 280 7.23 -13.49 -15.49
C GLN A 280 6.85 -14.57 -14.49
N SER A 281 6.49 -14.17 -13.26
CA SER A 281 6.22 -15.11 -12.19
C SER A 281 4.82 -15.71 -12.24
N TYR A 282 3.83 -14.95 -12.76
CA TYR A 282 2.42 -15.36 -12.72
C TYR A 282 1.77 -15.25 -14.08
N PRO A 283 1.01 -16.28 -14.50
CA PRO A 283 0.11 -16.12 -15.65
C PRO A 283 -1.05 -15.21 -15.25
N ILE A 284 -1.18 -14.08 -15.93
CA ILE A 284 -2.21 -13.07 -15.68
C ILE A 284 -3.00 -12.84 -16.96
N ILE A 285 -4.32 -12.81 -16.86
CA ILE A 285 -5.19 -12.39 -17.94
C ILE A 285 -6.08 -11.23 -17.49
N GLN A 286 -6.23 -10.24 -18.35
CA GLN A 286 -7.19 -9.15 -18.16
C GLN A 286 -8.07 -9.04 -19.40
N MET A 287 -9.38 -9.02 -19.18
CA MET A 287 -10.40 -8.76 -20.20
C MET A 287 -11.02 -7.40 -19.92
N SER A 288 -10.87 -6.48 -20.84
CA SER A 288 -11.38 -5.11 -20.71
C SER A 288 -12.46 -4.82 -21.76
N PHE A 289 -13.54 -4.19 -21.33
CA PHE A 289 -14.60 -3.64 -22.18
C PHE A 289 -14.47 -2.13 -22.17
N LYS A 290 -13.94 -1.56 -23.27
CA LYS A 290 -13.74 -0.11 -23.36
C LYS A 290 -15.07 0.63 -23.46
N THR A 291 -15.16 1.75 -22.73
CA THR A 291 -16.28 2.69 -22.75
C THR A 291 -15.75 4.10 -22.96
N GLU A 292 -16.63 5.03 -23.32
CA GLU A 292 -16.25 6.45 -23.32
C GLU A 292 -15.91 6.91 -21.90
N ALA A 293 -14.84 7.71 -21.78
CA ALA A 293 -14.56 8.40 -20.54
C ALA A 293 -15.70 9.39 -20.21
N PHE A 294 -15.99 9.58 -18.91
CA PHE A 294 -16.96 10.58 -18.51
C PHE A 294 -16.47 11.97 -18.90
N PRO A 295 -17.29 12.83 -19.53
CA PRO A 295 -16.86 14.15 -19.95
C PRO A 295 -16.37 15.00 -18.78
N ASN A 296 -15.16 15.53 -18.86
CA ASN A 296 -14.54 16.29 -17.78
C ASN A 296 -15.38 17.49 -17.32
N GLU A 297 -16.04 18.18 -18.25
CA GLU A 297 -16.90 19.32 -17.98
C GLU A 297 -18.19 18.96 -17.21
N MET A 298 -18.55 17.69 -17.16
CA MET A 298 -19.73 17.19 -16.46
C MET A 298 -19.40 16.51 -15.12
N LYS A 299 -18.14 16.29 -14.79
CA LYS A 299 -17.73 15.62 -13.53
C LYS A 299 -18.17 16.42 -12.29
N GLY A 300 -18.32 17.73 -12.38
CA GLY A 300 -18.86 18.58 -11.32
C GLY A 300 -20.38 18.45 -11.08
N ASN A 301 -21.07 17.49 -11.70
CA ASN A 301 -22.52 17.33 -11.57
C ASN A 301 -22.90 16.05 -10.82
N MET A 302 -24.13 16.03 -10.29
CA MET A 302 -24.70 14.88 -9.58
C MET A 302 -24.67 13.58 -10.39
N SER A 303 -24.80 13.65 -11.71
CA SER A 303 -24.76 12.49 -12.60
C SER A 303 -23.43 11.72 -12.49
N TYR A 304 -22.33 12.41 -12.26
CA TYR A 304 -21.04 11.76 -12.06
C TYR A 304 -20.96 11.00 -10.73
N LEU A 305 -21.44 11.59 -9.64
CA LEU A 305 -21.49 10.93 -8.33
C LEU A 305 -22.34 9.66 -8.37
N VAL A 306 -23.50 9.72 -9.04
CA VAL A 306 -24.37 8.55 -9.26
C VAL A 306 -23.67 7.49 -10.09
N GLN A 307 -22.97 7.87 -11.17
CA GLN A 307 -22.20 6.92 -11.98
C GLN A 307 -21.11 6.23 -11.16
N LYS A 308 -20.32 6.98 -10.39
CA LYS A 308 -19.27 6.39 -9.51
C LYS A 308 -19.88 5.36 -8.57
N TYR A 309 -21.04 5.69 -7.96
CA TYR A 309 -21.73 4.75 -7.09
C TYR A 309 -22.17 3.48 -7.84
N VAL A 310 -22.84 3.63 -8.98
CA VAL A 310 -23.34 2.49 -9.78
C VAL A 310 -22.19 1.58 -10.22
N MET A 311 -21.09 2.17 -10.72
CA MET A 311 -19.92 1.40 -11.13
C MET A 311 -19.25 0.71 -9.96
N GLY A 312 -19.14 1.38 -8.81
CA GLY A 312 -18.66 0.76 -7.57
C GLY A 312 -19.51 -0.42 -7.12
N MET A 313 -20.85 -0.30 -7.19
CA MET A 313 -21.74 -1.43 -6.87
C MET A 313 -21.53 -2.62 -7.82
N ILE A 314 -21.37 -2.36 -9.14
CA ILE A 314 -21.12 -3.43 -10.13
C ILE A 314 -19.81 -4.17 -9.82
N THR A 315 -18.73 -3.44 -9.58
CA THR A 315 -17.44 -4.06 -9.27
C THR A 315 -17.47 -4.80 -7.93
N ASP A 316 -18.00 -4.19 -6.87
CA ASP A 316 -18.11 -4.82 -5.55
C ASP A 316 -18.90 -6.15 -5.59
N MET A 317 -20.02 -6.19 -6.33
CA MET A 317 -20.82 -7.40 -6.47
C MET A 317 -20.15 -8.47 -7.33
N LEU A 318 -19.45 -8.09 -8.39
CA LEU A 318 -18.66 -9.03 -9.22
C LEU A 318 -17.48 -9.60 -8.42
N ASP A 319 -16.77 -8.79 -7.66
CA ASP A 319 -15.62 -9.21 -6.86
C ASP A 319 -16.03 -10.22 -5.78
N ASN A 320 -17.21 -10.03 -5.16
CA ASN A 320 -17.78 -11.01 -4.24
C ASN A 320 -18.06 -12.35 -4.93
N ARG A 321 -18.60 -12.35 -6.16
CA ARG A 321 -18.80 -13.59 -6.94
C ARG A 321 -17.47 -14.26 -7.30
N PHE A 322 -16.43 -13.49 -7.65
CA PHE A 322 -15.10 -14.04 -7.89
C PHE A 322 -14.46 -14.63 -6.63
N SER A 323 -14.68 -14.02 -5.47
CA SER A 323 -14.28 -14.61 -4.19
C SER A 323 -14.98 -15.94 -3.93
N ASP A 324 -16.29 -16.04 -4.18
CA ASP A 324 -17.04 -17.29 -4.07
C ASP A 324 -16.49 -18.39 -5.00
N ILE A 325 -16.03 -18.01 -6.20
CA ILE A 325 -15.42 -18.96 -7.14
C ILE A 325 -14.00 -19.34 -6.69
N ALA A 326 -13.16 -18.37 -6.28
CA ALA A 326 -11.75 -18.59 -5.92
C ALA A 326 -11.60 -19.56 -4.72
N ASN A 327 -12.59 -19.62 -3.85
CA ASN A 327 -12.60 -20.51 -2.67
C ASN A 327 -13.04 -21.95 -2.99
N LYS A 328 -13.39 -22.26 -4.24
CA LYS A 328 -13.72 -23.64 -4.65
C LYS A 328 -12.43 -24.39 -5.02
N PRO A 329 -12.34 -25.71 -4.70
CA PRO A 329 -11.16 -26.50 -5.02
C PRO A 329 -10.81 -26.54 -6.51
N ASP A 330 -11.81 -26.47 -7.39
CA ASP A 330 -11.70 -26.52 -8.85
C ASP A 330 -11.60 -25.14 -9.53
N ALA A 331 -11.46 -24.07 -8.73
CA ALA A 331 -11.30 -22.73 -9.27
C ALA A 331 -10.08 -22.62 -10.19
N PRO A 332 -10.21 -22.04 -11.41
CA PRO A 332 -9.11 -21.95 -12.38
C PRO A 332 -8.10 -20.85 -12.02
N PHE A 333 -8.45 -19.95 -11.13
CA PHE A 333 -7.61 -18.83 -10.72
C PHE A 333 -7.35 -18.84 -9.20
N ALA A 334 -6.21 -18.32 -8.82
CA ALA A 334 -5.87 -18.06 -7.42
C ALA A 334 -6.59 -16.80 -6.89
N GLN A 335 -6.78 -15.83 -7.77
CA GLN A 335 -7.45 -14.55 -7.49
C GLN A 335 -8.06 -14.02 -8.78
N ALA A 336 -9.21 -13.39 -8.67
CA ALA A 336 -9.82 -12.59 -9.73
C ALA A 336 -10.53 -11.38 -9.15
N GLY A 337 -10.71 -10.34 -9.97
CA GLY A 337 -11.39 -9.11 -9.55
C GLY A 337 -11.69 -8.21 -10.73
N THR A 338 -12.43 -7.14 -10.44
CA THR A 338 -12.89 -6.16 -11.44
C THR A 338 -12.50 -4.75 -11.07
N ILE A 339 -12.36 -3.91 -12.07
CA ILE A 339 -12.17 -2.48 -11.89
C ILE A 339 -12.91 -1.71 -13.00
N TYR A 340 -13.51 -0.58 -12.64
CA TYR A 340 -14.01 0.39 -13.61
C TYR A 340 -13.25 1.71 -13.44
N GLY A 341 -12.65 2.20 -14.51
CA GLY A 341 -11.86 3.42 -14.48
C GLY A 341 -11.21 3.71 -15.82
N GLU A 342 -10.09 4.38 -15.83
CA GLU A 342 -9.28 4.61 -17.02
C GLU A 342 -8.92 3.29 -17.69
N TYR A 343 -8.97 3.25 -19.03
CA TYR A 343 -8.53 2.08 -19.77
C TYR A 343 -7.01 1.96 -19.64
N PHE A 344 -6.60 1.14 -18.71
CA PHE A 344 -5.22 0.85 -18.32
C PHE A 344 -4.43 2.12 -17.92
N VAL A 345 -3.90 2.88 -18.90
CA VAL A 345 -3.12 4.10 -18.68
C VAL A 345 -3.70 5.34 -19.37
N ALA A 346 -4.81 5.21 -20.07
CA ALA A 346 -5.34 6.26 -20.94
C ALA A 346 -6.48 7.05 -20.28
N LYS A 347 -6.27 8.32 -19.99
CA LYS A 347 -7.30 9.23 -19.43
C LYS A 347 -8.48 9.50 -20.39
N THR A 348 -8.29 9.28 -21.68
CA THR A 348 -9.30 9.57 -22.73
C THR A 348 -10.26 8.43 -23.01
N LYS A 349 -10.09 7.30 -22.33
CA LYS A 349 -10.95 6.12 -22.47
C LYS A 349 -11.14 5.45 -21.12
N SER A 350 -12.35 4.98 -20.82
CA SER A 350 -12.63 4.17 -19.63
C SER A 350 -12.81 2.69 -20.03
N ALA A 351 -12.78 1.79 -19.06
CA ALA A 351 -13.10 0.38 -19.25
C ALA A 351 -13.66 -0.25 -17.98
N LEU A 352 -14.55 -1.24 -18.15
CA LEU A 352 -14.80 -2.26 -17.16
C LEU A 352 -13.85 -3.42 -17.44
N SER A 353 -12.94 -3.68 -16.51
CA SER A 353 -11.89 -4.68 -16.66
C SER A 353 -12.04 -5.80 -15.64
N PHE A 354 -11.87 -7.04 -16.11
CA PHE A 354 -11.88 -8.27 -15.32
C PHE A 354 -10.48 -8.85 -15.36
N SER A 355 -9.87 -9.11 -14.22
CA SER A 355 -8.52 -9.64 -14.14
C SER A 355 -8.50 -10.95 -13.37
N GLY A 356 -7.63 -11.89 -13.77
CA GLY A 356 -7.45 -13.16 -13.08
C GLY A 356 -6.00 -13.62 -13.12
N VAL A 357 -5.53 -14.20 -12.01
CA VAL A 357 -4.23 -14.83 -11.86
C VAL A 357 -4.43 -16.34 -11.82
N ALA A 358 -3.89 -17.09 -12.79
CA ALA A 358 -4.05 -18.53 -12.84
C ALA A 358 -3.33 -19.24 -11.67
N LYS A 359 -3.88 -20.37 -11.22
CA LYS A 359 -3.22 -21.26 -10.26
C LYS A 359 -2.05 -22.03 -10.89
N ASP A 360 -2.17 -22.30 -12.19
CA ASP A 360 -1.16 -22.97 -13.01
C ASP A 360 -0.86 -22.12 -14.26
N TYR A 361 -0.29 -22.72 -15.29
CA TYR A 361 0.13 -21.96 -16.49
C TYR A 361 -0.96 -21.81 -17.57
N ASP A 362 -2.19 -22.31 -17.34
CA ASP A 362 -3.27 -22.28 -18.33
C ASP A 362 -4.22 -21.09 -18.09
N LEU A 363 -4.18 -20.11 -18.99
CA LEU A 363 -5.05 -18.93 -18.96
C LEU A 363 -6.41 -19.13 -19.64
N VAL A 364 -6.58 -20.21 -20.43
CA VAL A 364 -7.85 -20.45 -21.15
C VAL A 364 -9.01 -20.68 -20.18
N PRO A 365 -8.92 -21.56 -19.17
CA PRO A 365 -9.98 -21.72 -18.17
C PRO A 365 -10.23 -20.46 -17.34
N VAL A 366 -9.19 -19.65 -17.10
CA VAL A 366 -9.33 -18.39 -16.38
C VAL A 366 -10.17 -17.41 -17.18
N LEU A 367 -9.83 -17.20 -18.48
CA LEU A 367 -10.63 -16.35 -19.38
C LEU A 367 -12.08 -16.81 -19.45
N GLN A 368 -12.30 -18.14 -19.58
CA GLN A 368 -13.66 -18.70 -19.61
C GLN A 368 -14.43 -18.39 -18.32
N ALA A 369 -13.81 -18.50 -17.15
CA ALA A 369 -14.47 -18.20 -15.89
C ALA A 369 -14.79 -16.71 -15.74
N LEU A 370 -13.85 -15.81 -16.09
CA LEU A 370 -14.07 -14.36 -16.07
C LEU A 370 -15.21 -13.97 -17.03
N TYR A 371 -15.18 -14.49 -18.26
CA TYR A 371 -16.17 -14.14 -19.28
C TYR A 371 -17.55 -14.74 -18.98
N ARG A 372 -17.59 -15.95 -18.43
CA ARG A 372 -18.83 -16.61 -17.98
C ARG A 372 -19.54 -15.77 -16.93
N GLU A 373 -18.80 -15.24 -15.95
CA GLU A 373 -19.39 -14.41 -14.91
C GLU A 373 -19.81 -13.03 -15.43
N ALA A 374 -19.04 -12.45 -16.35
CA ALA A 374 -19.44 -11.22 -17.05
C ALA A 374 -20.77 -11.41 -17.80
N LEU A 375 -20.90 -12.50 -18.61
CA LEU A 375 -22.13 -12.81 -19.33
C LEU A 375 -23.29 -13.18 -18.41
N ARG A 376 -23.02 -13.90 -17.29
CA ARG A 376 -24.04 -14.20 -16.29
C ARG A 376 -24.61 -12.90 -15.69
N ALA A 377 -23.75 -11.97 -15.33
CA ALA A 377 -24.19 -10.67 -14.82
C ALA A 377 -24.95 -9.88 -15.90
N GLN A 378 -24.51 -9.91 -17.17
CA GLN A 378 -25.21 -9.26 -18.26
C GLN A 378 -26.62 -9.84 -18.50
N GLN A 379 -26.77 -11.17 -18.45
CA GLN A 379 -28.03 -11.87 -18.80
C GLN A 379 -29.04 -11.89 -17.64
N HIS A 380 -28.56 -12.05 -16.41
CA HIS A 380 -29.40 -12.27 -15.25
C HIS A 380 -29.34 -11.15 -14.21
N GLY A 381 -28.33 -10.28 -14.28
CA GLY A 381 -28.11 -9.20 -13.33
C GLY A 381 -27.60 -9.70 -11.97
N PHE A 382 -27.69 -8.81 -11.00
CA PHE A 382 -27.43 -9.05 -9.58
C PHE A 382 -28.72 -9.25 -8.81
N THR A 383 -28.64 -9.99 -7.70
CA THR A 383 -29.75 -10.22 -6.79
C THR A 383 -29.93 -9.00 -5.86
N VAL A 384 -31.13 -8.92 -5.24
CA VAL A 384 -31.39 -7.93 -4.19
C VAL A 384 -30.45 -8.10 -3.01
N GLY A 385 -30.13 -9.34 -2.63
CA GLY A 385 -29.24 -9.66 -1.50
C GLY A 385 -27.82 -9.16 -1.72
N GLU A 386 -27.24 -9.39 -2.92
CA GLU A 386 -25.92 -8.86 -3.29
C GLU A 386 -25.89 -7.33 -3.21
N TYR A 387 -26.90 -6.68 -3.81
CA TYR A 387 -26.96 -5.22 -3.82
C TYR A 387 -27.14 -4.61 -2.41
N GLU A 388 -28.00 -5.18 -1.56
CA GLU A 388 -28.17 -4.67 -0.20
C GLU A 388 -26.89 -4.77 0.62
N ARG A 389 -26.09 -5.84 0.45
CA ARG A 389 -24.78 -5.97 1.11
C ARG A 389 -23.79 -4.93 0.61
N ALA A 390 -23.61 -4.79 -0.71
CA ALA A 390 -22.71 -3.80 -1.30
C ALA A 390 -23.11 -2.37 -0.90
N LYS A 391 -24.40 -2.07 -0.91
CA LYS A 391 -24.96 -0.80 -0.46
C LYS A 391 -24.67 -0.52 1.02
N ASN A 392 -24.88 -1.50 1.89
CA ASN A 392 -24.62 -1.35 3.31
C ASN A 392 -23.13 -1.13 3.58
N GLU A 393 -22.25 -1.83 2.87
CA GLU A 393 -20.81 -1.64 2.96
C GLU A 393 -20.39 -0.23 2.51
N TYR A 394 -20.90 0.25 1.38
CA TYR A 394 -20.65 1.60 0.89
C TYR A 394 -21.11 2.67 1.91
N MET A 395 -22.35 2.53 2.42
CA MET A 395 -22.89 3.51 3.37
C MET A 395 -22.17 3.48 4.71
N SER A 396 -21.73 2.31 5.17
CA SER A 396 -20.94 2.19 6.40
C SER A 396 -19.57 2.85 6.27
N ARG A 397 -18.88 2.67 5.14
CA ARG A 397 -17.61 3.37 4.85
C ARG A 397 -17.78 4.88 4.80
N LEU A 398 -18.84 5.35 4.14
CA LEU A 398 -19.15 6.78 4.04
C LEU A 398 -19.53 7.39 5.39
N GLU A 399 -20.30 6.67 6.22
CA GLU A 399 -20.62 7.07 7.60
C GLU A 399 -19.36 7.22 8.44
N ARG A 400 -18.44 6.25 8.36
CA ARG A 400 -17.14 6.32 9.05
C ARG A 400 -16.30 7.52 8.58
N ALA A 401 -16.25 7.79 7.27
CA ALA A 401 -15.57 8.97 6.75
C ALA A 401 -16.19 10.27 7.27
N TYR A 402 -17.52 10.36 7.32
CA TYR A 402 -18.24 11.50 7.88
C TYR A 402 -17.98 11.67 9.39
N ASN A 403 -17.99 10.59 10.16
CA ASN A 403 -17.74 10.63 11.60
C ASN A 403 -16.31 11.11 11.91
N ASN A 404 -15.32 10.70 11.12
CA ASN A 404 -13.91 11.10 11.26
C ASN A 404 -13.55 12.40 10.49
N ARG A 405 -14.51 13.17 10.00
CA ARG A 405 -14.26 14.36 9.15
C ARG A 405 -13.38 15.43 9.78
N ASN A 406 -13.41 15.55 11.11
CA ASN A 406 -12.58 16.51 11.86
C ASN A 406 -11.16 16.00 12.14
N ASP A 407 -10.90 14.73 11.84
CA ASP A 407 -9.63 14.05 12.08
C ASP A 407 -8.90 13.71 10.77
N ARG A 408 -9.36 14.29 9.65
CA ARG A 408 -8.75 14.10 8.33
C ARG A 408 -7.38 14.78 8.29
N GLU A 409 -6.37 14.03 7.88
CA GLU A 409 -5.00 14.53 7.73
C GLU A 409 -4.84 15.39 6.46
N ASN A 410 -3.84 16.30 6.46
CA ASN A 410 -3.54 17.21 5.35
C ASN A 410 -3.45 16.48 4.01
N GLY A 411 -2.71 15.36 3.96
CA GLY A 411 -2.50 14.59 2.75
C GLY A 411 -3.77 14.08 2.09
N GLN A 412 -4.85 13.82 2.84
CA GLN A 412 -6.13 13.40 2.27
C GLN A 412 -6.78 14.54 1.46
N TYR A 413 -6.76 15.76 1.96
CA TYR A 413 -7.24 16.94 1.24
C TYR A 413 -6.36 17.27 0.03
N VAL A 414 -5.03 17.16 0.20
CA VAL A 414 -4.11 17.39 -0.91
C VAL A 414 -4.40 16.46 -2.08
N GLN A 415 -4.62 15.16 -1.82
CA GLN A 415 -4.94 14.19 -2.89
C GLN A 415 -6.24 14.57 -3.62
N GLU A 416 -7.27 14.99 -2.92
CA GLU A 416 -8.52 15.45 -3.54
C GLU A 416 -8.28 16.66 -4.44
N TYR A 417 -7.50 17.66 -3.99
CA TYR A 417 -7.24 18.87 -4.77
C TYR A 417 -6.33 18.63 -5.96
N VAL A 418 -5.34 17.73 -5.83
CA VAL A 418 -4.51 17.29 -6.95
C VAL A 418 -5.38 16.60 -8.00
N ARG A 419 -6.29 15.69 -7.60
CA ARG A 419 -7.21 15.02 -8.54
C ARG A 419 -8.22 16.01 -9.15
N HIS A 420 -8.70 16.99 -8.38
CA HIS A 420 -9.55 18.04 -8.93
C HIS A 420 -8.82 18.86 -9.99
N PHE A 421 -7.58 19.28 -9.71
CA PHE A 421 -6.78 20.03 -10.67
C PHE A 421 -6.51 19.21 -11.94
N ILE A 422 -6.04 17.97 -11.81
CA ILE A 422 -5.59 17.16 -12.96
C ILE A 422 -6.78 16.59 -13.74
N ASP A 423 -7.76 16.01 -13.04
CA ASP A 423 -8.81 15.18 -13.64
C ASP A 423 -10.21 15.79 -13.55
N ASN A 424 -10.34 16.99 -13.01
CA ASN A 424 -11.63 17.63 -12.70
C ASN A 424 -12.55 16.78 -11.77
N GLU A 425 -11.95 15.93 -10.91
CA GLU A 425 -12.73 15.20 -9.90
C GLU A 425 -13.46 16.17 -8.97
N PRO A 426 -14.73 15.95 -8.66
CA PRO A 426 -15.46 16.86 -7.77
C PRO A 426 -14.89 16.81 -6.34
N ILE A 427 -14.97 17.94 -5.65
CA ILE A 427 -14.52 18.10 -4.26
C ILE A 427 -15.63 18.65 -3.37
N PRO A 428 -16.77 17.93 -3.22
CA PRO A 428 -17.73 18.27 -2.19
C PRO A 428 -17.11 18.09 -0.80
N SER A 429 -17.64 18.78 0.21
CA SER A 429 -17.30 18.40 1.58
C SER A 429 -17.82 17.00 1.87
N ILE A 430 -17.19 16.30 2.82
CA ILE A 430 -17.69 14.96 3.22
C ILE A 430 -19.10 15.04 3.83
N GLU A 431 -19.46 16.18 4.44
CA GLU A 431 -20.80 16.48 4.92
C GLU A 431 -21.81 16.53 3.78
N ASP A 432 -21.48 17.25 2.71
CA ASP A 432 -22.32 17.34 1.52
C ASP A 432 -22.46 16.00 0.82
N GLU A 433 -21.34 15.29 0.63
CA GLU A 433 -21.33 13.97 -0.01
C GLU A 433 -22.19 12.98 0.80
N TYR A 434 -22.01 12.93 2.12
CA TYR A 434 -22.78 12.04 3.00
C TYR A 434 -24.28 12.35 2.92
N GLN A 435 -24.67 13.62 2.99
CA GLN A 435 -26.07 14.03 2.88
C GLN A 435 -26.67 13.70 1.51
N LEU A 436 -25.92 13.96 0.44
CA LEU A 436 -26.36 13.65 -0.92
C LEU A 436 -26.56 12.13 -1.09
N MET A 437 -25.61 11.33 -0.65
CA MET A 437 -25.70 9.87 -0.79
C MET A 437 -26.80 9.26 0.12
N GLN A 438 -27.06 9.83 1.28
CA GLN A 438 -28.23 9.44 2.10
C GLN A 438 -29.57 9.68 1.38
N MET A 439 -29.65 10.65 0.49
CA MET A 439 -30.86 10.90 -0.31
C MET A 439 -30.90 10.04 -1.58
N ILE A 440 -29.75 9.79 -2.22
CA ILE A 440 -29.66 9.10 -3.50
C ILE A 440 -29.75 7.58 -3.33
N VAL A 441 -28.96 7.01 -2.43
CA VAL A 441 -28.80 5.55 -2.31
C VAL A 441 -30.14 4.83 -2.03
N PRO A 442 -31.05 5.33 -1.17
CA PRO A 442 -32.32 4.63 -0.93
C PRO A 442 -33.27 4.57 -2.14
N VAL A 443 -33.09 5.44 -3.13
CA VAL A 443 -33.95 5.43 -4.34
C VAL A 443 -33.38 4.61 -5.47
N LEU A 444 -32.08 4.30 -5.41
CA LEU A 444 -31.43 3.42 -6.37
C LEU A 444 -31.74 1.95 -6.02
N LYS A 445 -32.14 1.19 -7.02
CA LYS A 445 -32.49 -0.22 -6.88
C LYS A 445 -31.62 -1.08 -7.79
N VAL A 446 -31.48 -2.35 -7.44
CA VAL A 446 -30.66 -3.30 -8.21
C VAL A 446 -31.10 -3.40 -9.67
N GLU A 447 -32.40 -3.28 -9.96
CA GLU A 447 -32.93 -3.32 -11.33
C GLU A 447 -32.35 -2.19 -12.19
N MET A 448 -32.09 -1.02 -11.59
CA MET A 448 -31.48 0.12 -12.29
C MET A 448 -30.02 -0.16 -12.63
N ILE A 449 -29.29 -0.79 -11.70
CA ILE A 449 -27.90 -1.21 -11.92
C ILE A 449 -27.84 -2.30 -13.00
N ASN A 450 -28.73 -3.26 -12.93
CA ASN A 450 -28.80 -4.36 -13.90
C ASN A 450 -29.06 -3.87 -15.34
N GLN A 451 -29.76 -2.73 -15.52
CA GLN A 451 -29.98 -2.13 -16.84
C GLN A 451 -28.70 -1.52 -17.46
N VAL A 452 -27.66 -1.28 -16.67
CA VAL A 452 -26.38 -0.72 -17.16
C VAL A 452 -25.48 -1.80 -17.73
N LEU A 453 -25.53 -3.03 -17.20
CA LEU A 453 -24.65 -4.14 -17.57
C LEU A 453 -24.60 -4.47 -19.08
N PRO A 454 -25.73 -4.54 -19.80
CA PRO A 454 -25.68 -4.83 -21.25
C PRO A 454 -24.99 -3.76 -22.09
N GLN A 455 -24.77 -2.56 -21.52
CA GLN A 455 -24.08 -1.47 -22.20
C GLN A 455 -22.59 -1.46 -21.91
N LEU A 456 -22.17 -2.06 -20.80
CA LEU A 456 -20.77 -2.20 -20.42
C LEU A 456 -20.14 -3.42 -21.05
N ILE A 457 -20.85 -4.56 -21.07
CA ILE A 457 -20.34 -5.84 -21.58
C ILE A 457 -20.81 -6.00 -23.01
N THR A 458 -19.94 -5.75 -23.98
CA THR A 458 -20.27 -5.65 -25.41
C THR A 458 -19.38 -6.58 -26.24
N GLU A 459 -19.80 -6.88 -27.49
CA GLU A 459 -19.01 -7.68 -28.43
C GLU A 459 -17.84 -6.90 -29.04
N ASN A 460 -17.99 -5.59 -29.19
CA ASN A 460 -16.95 -4.67 -29.65
C ASN A 460 -16.23 -4.01 -28.48
N ASN A 461 -15.10 -3.37 -28.75
CA ASN A 461 -14.31 -2.68 -27.74
C ASN A 461 -13.76 -3.60 -26.64
N ARG A 462 -13.62 -4.90 -26.93
CA ARG A 462 -12.96 -5.86 -26.06
C ARG A 462 -11.47 -5.87 -26.26
N VAL A 463 -10.72 -5.99 -25.18
CA VAL A 463 -9.26 -6.17 -25.19
C VAL A 463 -8.90 -7.26 -24.21
N ILE A 464 -8.17 -8.27 -24.68
CA ILE A 464 -7.60 -9.32 -23.84
C ILE A 464 -6.10 -9.07 -23.73
N LEU A 465 -5.62 -8.80 -22.54
CA LEU A 465 -4.21 -8.75 -22.21
C LEU A 465 -3.84 -10.06 -21.49
N ALA A 466 -2.91 -10.83 -22.07
CA ALA A 466 -2.39 -12.04 -21.46
C ALA A 466 -0.88 -11.92 -21.24
N MET A 467 -0.43 -12.07 -20.00
CA MET A 467 0.97 -12.04 -19.60
C MET A 467 1.34 -13.40 -19.02
N LEU A 468 2.29 -14.09 -19.65
CA LEU A 468 2.61 -15.48 -19.32
C LEU A 468 4.11 -15.65 -18.96
N PRO A 469 4.43 -16.61 -18.09
CA PRO A 469 5.77 -17.14 -17.98
C PRO A 469 6.17 -17.88 -19.26
N GLU A 470 7.36 -17.55 -19.81
CA GLU A 470 7.97 -18.39 -20.87
C GLU A 470 8.69 -19.55 -20.20
N LYS A 471 8.05 -20.74 -20.22
CA LYS A 471 8.55 -21.92 -19.53
C LYS A 471 8.53 -23.15 -20.42
N GLU A 472 9.59 -23.97 -20.38
CA GLU A 472 9.69 -25.22 -21.16
C GLU A 472 8.51 -26.17 -20.83
N GLY A 473 7.88 -26.68 -21.86
CA GLY A 473 6.75 -27.60 -21.74
C GLY A 473 5.36 -26.94 -21.64
N PHE A 474 5.29 -25.61 -21.61
CA PHE A 474 4.03 -24.86 -21.64
C PHE A 474 3.90 -24.06 -22.92
N ALA A 475 2.80 -24.27 -23.65
CA ALA A 475 2.49 -23.50 -24.85
C ALA A 475 1.84 -22.16 -24.47
N ILE A 476 2.26 -21.08 -25.12
CA ILE A 476 1.59 -19.78 -25.03
C ILE A 476 0.29 -19.90 -25.85
N PRO A 477 -0.89 -19.64 -25.24
CA PRO A 477 -2.15 -19.70 -25.96
C PRO A 477 -2.18 -18.70 -27.11
N THR A 478 -2.73 -19.14 -28.24
CA THR A 478 -2.91 -18.32 -29.42
C THR A 478 -4.17 -17.43 -29.31
N GLN A 479 -4.25 -16.41 -30.15
CA GLN A 479 -5.46 -15.60 -30.33
C GLN A 479 -6.68 -16.47 -30.68
N GLU A 480 -6.50 -17.48 -31.53
CA GLU A 480 -7.57 -18.39 -31.95
C GLU A 480 -8.07 -19.26 -30.78
N GLU A 481 -7.20 -19.73 -29.91
CA GLU A 481 -7.58 -20.50 -28.72
C GLU A 481 -8.38 -19.65 -27.73
N PHE A 482 -7.96 -18.40 -27.45
CA PHE A 482 -8.74 -17.48 -26.65
C PHE A 482 -10.09 -17.13 -27.27
N ALA A 483 -10.14 -16.89 -28.60
CA ALA A 483 -11.39 -16.64 -29.31
C ALA A 483 -12.36 -17.85 -29.25
N GLN A 484 -11.83 -19.07 -29.40
CA GLN A 484 -12.62 -20.31 -29.30
C GLN A 484 -13.12 -20.50 -27.83
N ALA A 485 -12.30 -20.19 -26.84
CA ALA A 485 -12.67 -20.23 -25.42
C ALA A 485 -13.84 -19.30 -25.11
N MET A 486 -13.81 -18.09 -25.64
CA MET A 486 -14.91 -17.12 -25.50
C MET A 486 -16.18 -17.59 -26.22
N ALA A 487 -16.05 -18.07 -27.45
CA ALA A 487 -17.18 -18.61 -28.20
C ALA A 487 -17.83 -19.83 -27.54
N ALA A 488 -17.03 -20.65 -26.86
CA ALA A 488 -17.55 -21.78 -26.06
C ALA A 488 -18.44 -21.30 -24.93
N VAL A 489 -18.01 -20.24 -24.20
CA VAL A 489 -18.80 -19.65 -23.12
C VAL A 489 -20.07 -18.97 -23.64
N GLU A 490 -20.02 -18.30 -24.79
CA GLU A 490 -21.19 -17.70 -25.47
C GLU A 490 -22.26 -18.74 -25.84
N ALA A 491 -21.83 -19.97 -26.12
CA ALA A 491 -22.73 -21.09 -26.46
C ALA A 491 -23.34 -21.78 -25.22
N GLU A 492 -22.88 -21.47 -24.01
CA GLU A 492 -23.41 -22.03 -22.75
C GLU A 492 -24.80 -21.44 -22.42
N THR A 493 -25.64 -22.24 -21.79
CA THR A 493 -26.85 -21.74 -21.14
C THR A 493 -26.49 -21.41 -19.69
N LEU A 494 -26.35 -20.13 -19.38
CA LEU A 494 -25.95 -19.68 -18.05
C LEU A 494 -27.17 -19.62 -17.12
N GLU A 495 -27.03 -20.20 -15.93
CA GLU A 495 -28.03 -20.03 -14.86
C GLU A 495 -27.74 -18.77 -14.06
N ALA A 496 -28.82 -18.19 -13.47
CA ALA A 496 -28.69 -17.05 -12.58
C ALA A 496 -27.83 -17.40 -11.36
N TYR A 497 -27.10 -16.41 -10.84
CA TYR A 497 -26.34 -16.60 -9.61
C TYR A 497 -27.28 -16.88 -8.42
N VAL A 498 -26.94 -17.85 -7.59
CA VAL A 498 -27.66 -18.20 -6.36
C VAL A 498 -26.91 -17.61 -5.17
N ASP A 499 -27.55 -16.69 -4.49
CA ASP A 499 -26.97 -15.98 -3.35
C ASP A 499 -27.31 -16.73 -2.04
N GLU A 500 -26.41 -17.59 -1.58
CA GLU A 500 -26.58 -18.31 -0.33
C GLU A 500 -26.06 -17.44 0.82
N VAL A 501 -26.91 -17.18 1.81
CA VAL A 501 -26.58 -16.40 3.01
C VAL A 501 -27.00 -17.15 4.27
N LYS A 502 -26.08 -17.27 5.21
CA LYS A 502 -26.33 -17.89 6.51
C LYS A 502 -27.11 -16.92 7.42
N ALA A 503 -28.21 -17.38 8.01
CA ALA A 503 -29.08 -16.55 8.82
C ALA A 503 -28.91 -16.76 10.33
N GLU A 504 -28.12 -17.74 10.75
CA GLU A 504 -27.89 -18.07 12.15
C GLU A 504 -26.98 -17.01 12.81
N PRO A 505 -27.06 -16.78 14.14
CA PRO A 505 -26.10 -15.92 14.82
C PRO A 505 -24.69 -16.55 14.83
N LEU A 506 -23.62 -15.74 14.75
CA LEU A 506 -22.24 -16.22 14.80
C LEU A 506 -21.97 -17.03 16.08
N ILE A 507 -22.53 -16.62 17.20
CA ILE A 507 -22.50 -17.35 18.49
C ILE A 507 -23.93 -17.79 18.85
N PRO A 508 -24.31 -19.04 18.55
CA PRO A 508 -25.68 -19.51 18.81
C PRO A 508 -26.05 -19.52 20.29
N ASN A 509 -25.08 -19.78 21.17
CA ASN A 509 -25.29 -19.88 22.62
C ASN A 509 -24.27 -19.04 23.37
N LEU A 510 -24.64 -17.81 23.71
CA LEU A 510 -23.80 -16.96 24.55
C LEU A 510 -23.70 -17.54 25.96
N PRO A 511 -22.49 -17.67 26.54
CA PRO A 511 -22.32 -18.06 27.93
C PRO A 511 -22.89 -17.02 28.90
N ALA A 512 -23.16 -17.40 30.13
CA ALA A 512 -23.58 -16.46 31.17
C ALA A 512 -22.41 -15.48 31.45
N PRO A 513 -22.67 -14.17 31.54
CA PRO A 513 -21.63 -13.18 31.72
C PRO A 513 -20.77 -13.43 32.96
N GLY A 514 -19.46 -13.21 32.83
CA GLY A 514 -18.55 -13.14 33.97
C GLY A 514 -18.65 -11.78 34.68
N LYS A 515 -17.63 -11.39 35.46
CA LYS A 515 -17.59 -10.14 36.23
C LYS A 515 -16.24 -9.46 36.13
N ILE A 516 -16.25 -8.13 36.15
CA ILE A 516 -15.07 -7.32 36.51
C ILE A 516 -14.95 -7.35 38.03
N VAL A 517 -13.85 -7.90 38.56
CA VAL A 517 -13.66 -8.11 40.00
C VAL A 517 -12.71 -7.08 40.61
N ALA A 518 -11.86 -6.43 39.83
CA ALA A 518 -10.96 -5.35 40.30
C ALA A 518 -10.62 -4.39 39.15
N GLU A 519 -10.28 -3.16 39.54
CA GLU A 519 -9.83 -2.10 38.63
C GLU A 519 -8.58 -1.43 39.23
N LYS A 520 -7.63 -1.10 38.37
CA LYS A 520 -6.40 -0.42 38.74
C LYS A 520 -6.07 0.67 37.69
N ALA A 521 -5.92 1.91 38.19
CA ALA A 521 -5.43 3.00 37.34
C ALA A 521 -3.97 2.74 36.93
N LEU A 522 -3.65 2.97 35.67
CA LEU A 522 -2.30 2.98 35.09
C LEU A 522 -1.97 4.42 34.68
N ASP A 523 -1.68 5.26 35.66
CA ASP A 523 -1.56 6.72 35.49
C ASP A 523 -0.54 7.12 34.43
N GLN A 524 0.59 6.41 34.33
CA GLN A 524 1.62 6.65 33.30
C GLN A 524 1.11 6.47 31.88
N TRP A 525 0.07 5.65 31.70
CA TRP A 525 -0.54 5.37 30.40
C TRP A 525 -1.86 6.10 30.17
N GLY A 526 -2.39 6.75 31.22
CA GLY A 526 -3.77 7.29 31.17
C GLY A 526 -4.78 6.19 30.83
N ALA A 527 -4.60 5.00 31.38
CA ALA A 527 -5.38 3.79 31.11
C ALA A 527 -5.89 3.14 32.40
N THR A 528 -6.79 2.18 32.26
CA THR A 528 -7.32 1.38 33.39
C THR A 528 -7.10 -0.11 33.11
N GLU A 529 -6.53 -0.85 34.06
CA GLU A 529 -6.46 -2.30 34.04
C GLU A 529 -7.70 -2.87 34.76
N LEU A 530 -8.48 -3.69 34.05
CA LEU A 530 -9.61 -4.45 34.58
C LEU A 530 -9.15 -5.89 34.84
N THR A 531 -9.43 -6.41 36.04
CA THR A 531 -9.23 -7.84 36.34
C THR A 531 -10.58 -8.54 36.29
N LEU A 532 -10.67 -9.62 35.54
CA LEU A 532 -11.92 -10.35 35.30
C LEU A 532 -12.04 -11.58 36.21
N SER A 533 -13.25 -12.08 36.36
CA SER A 533 -13.56 -13.25 37.23
C SER A 533 -12.84 -14.52 36.80
N ASN A 534 -12.49 -14.68 35.52
CA ASN A 534 -11.67 -15.77 35.00
C ASN A 534 -10.16 -15.53 35.12
N GLY A 535 -9.75 -14.39 35.73
CA GLY A 535 -8.35 -14.03 35.95
C GLY A 535 -7.68 -13.29 34.78
N VAL A 536 -8.37 -13.09 33.67
CA VAL A 536 -7.89 -12.34 32.52
C VAL A 536 -7.74 -10.84 32.89
N LYS A 537 -6.74 -10.18 32.32
CA LYS A 537 -6.52 -8.75 32.47
C LYS A 537 -6.77 -8.01 31.17
N VAL A 538 -7.53 -6.92 31.26
CA VAL A 538 -7.86 -6.04 30.12
C VAL A 538 -7.42 -4.64 30.45
N ILE A 539 -6.57 -4.05 29.61
CA ILE A 539 -6.16 -2.65 29.70
C ILE A 539 -6.98 -1.85 28.70
N VAL A 540 -7.59 -0.78 29.16
CA VAL A 540 -8.39 0.10 28.31
C VAL A 540 -7.89 1.54 28.44
N LYS A 541 -7.64 2.17 27.29
CA LYS A 541 -7.26 3.57 27.16
C LYS A 541 -8.27 4.30 26.28
N PRO A 542 -9.29 4.96 26.85
CA PRO A 542 -10.16 5.84 26.09
C PRO A 542 -9.37 7.04 25.53
N THR A 543 -9.59 7.37 24.27
CA THR A 543 -9.01 8.52 23.56
C THR A 543 -10.07 9.23 22.74
N GLN A 544 -9.73 10.43 22.24
CA GLN A 544 -10.55 11.20 21.33
C GLN A 544 -9.78 11.60 20.06
N PHE A 545 -8.74 10.84 19.69
CA PHE A 545 -7.92 11.14 18.52
C PHE A 545 -8.67 10.92 17.21
N LYS A 546 -9.60 9.93 17.19
CA LYS A 546 -10.55 9.70 16.10
C LYS A 546 -11.91 9.34 16.66
N ALA A 547 -12.94 9.93 16.10
CA ALA A 547 -14.31 9.75 16.58
C ALA A 547 -14.84 8.32 16.35
N ASP A 548 -14.38 7.64 15.30
CA ASP A 548 -14.93 6.35 14.85
C ASP A 548 -13.84 5.28 14.71
N GLU A 549 -13.00 5.14 15.76
CA GLU A 549 -11.95 4.15 15.80
C GLU A 549 -11.76 3.57 17.21
N ILE A 550 -11.79 2.26 17.31
CA ILE A 550 -11.32 1.46 18.45
C ILE A 550 -10.36 0.42 17.91
N LEU A 551 -9.15 0.38 18.44
CA LEU A 551 -8.12 -0.60 18.14
C LEU A 551 -7.94 -1.56 19.31
N PHE A 552 -7.60 -2.79 19.01
CA PHE A 552 -7.41 -3.85 19.99
C PHE A 552 -6.20 -4.71 19.65
N SER A 553 -5.48 -5.14 20.70
CA SER A 553 -4.45 -6.19 20.62
C SER A 553 -4.54 -7.08 21.87
N ALA A 554 -4.29 -8.38 21.70
CA ALA A 554 -4.12 -9.32 22.81
C ALA A 554 -2.88 -10.18 22.53
N THR A 555 -1.83 -10.01 23.36
CA THR A 555 -0.57 -10.72 23.19
C THR A 555 -0.39 -11.76 24.29
N GLY A 556 -0.17 -13.00 23.89
CA GLY A 556 0.11 -14.16 24.75
C GLY A 556 1.54 -14.65 24.61
N ASN A 557 2.11 -15.19 25.68
CA ASN A 557 3.49 -15.65 25.76
C ASN A 557 3.71 -17.09 25.22
N LYS A 558 2.85 -17.59 24.33
CA LYS A 558 3.02 -18.89 23.66
C LYS A 558 3.30 -18.66 22.18
N GLY A 559 4.25 -19.41 21.64
CA GLY A 559 4.55 -19.40 20.21
C GLY A 559 5.09 -20.75 19.75
N THR A 560 5.47 -20.80 18.46
CA THR A 560 5.87 -22.04 17.79
C THR A 560 7.19 -22.61 18.31
N ALA A 561 8.02 -21.84 19.04
CA ALA A 561 9.24 -22.34 19.70
C ALA A 561 8.98 -23.48 20.68
N LEU A 562 7.75 -23.60 21.22
CA LEU A 562 7.33 -24.70 22.09
C LEU A 562 7.12 -26.03 21.36
N LEU A 563 6.98 -26.01 20.04
CA LEU A 563 6.61 -27.14 19.22
C LEU A 563 7.85 -27.89 18.73
N SER A 564 7.76 -29.23 18.63
CA SER A 564 8.86 -30.04 18.09
C SER A 564 9.09 -29.78 16.60
N ALA A 565 10.25 -30.20 16.09
CA ALA A 565 10.61 -30.10 14.68
C ALA A 565 9.66 -30.88 13.75
N ASP A 566 8.95 -31.91 14.27
CA ASP A 566 7.97 -32.67 13.50
C ASP A 566 6.81 -31.82 12.99
N ASN A 567 6.59 -30.65 13.60
CA ASN A 567 5.55 -29.70 13.20
C ASN A 567 6.02 -28.64 12.20
N ASN A 568 7.28 -28.67 11.76
CA ASN A 568 7.85 -27.58 10.94
C ASN A 568 7.04 -27.27 9.67
N THR A 569 6.57 -28.29 8.96
CA THR A 569 5.72 -28.11 7.78
C THR A 569 4.41 -27.39 8.12
N ASP A 570 3.71 -27.84 9.16
CA ASP A 570 2.43 -27.26 9.55
C ASP A 570 2.60 -25.85 10.16
N ILE A 571 3.70 -25.60 10.89
CA ILE A 571 4.04 -24.28 11.41
C ILE A 571 4.22 -23.27 10.28
N LYS A 572 4.88 -23.64 9.20
CA LYS A 572 5.04 -22.76 8.02
C LYS A 572 3.72 -22.45 7.32
N ASN A 573 2.71 -23.31 7.49
CA ASN A 573 1.39 -23.15 6.90
C ASN A 573 0.37 -22.43 7.81
N LEU A 574 0.74 -22.01 9.02
CA LEU A 574 -0.17 -21.32 9.93
C LEU A 574 -0.74 -20.05 9.31
N ASP A 575 0.12 -19.19 8.76
CA ASP A 575 -0.32 -17.93 8.15
C ASP A 575 -1.20 -18.18 6.91
N VAL A 576 -0.90 -19.23 6.12
CA VAL A 576 -1.73 -19.62 4.97
C VAL A 576 -3.14 -19.94 5.42
N VAL A 577 -3.31 -20.76 6.47
CA VAL A 577 -4.64 -21.14 6.98
C VAL A 577 -5.32 -19.96 7.68
N LEU A 578 -4.58 -19.20 8.50
CA LEU A 578 -5.14 -18.07 9.25
C LEU A 578 -5.49 -16.86 8.37
N SER A 579 -5.04 -16.83 7.12
CA SER A 579 -5.44 -15.78 6.16
C SER A 579 -6.86 -15.96 5.60
N SER A 580 -7.46 -17.15 5.76
CA SER A 580 -8.76 -17.50 5.17
C SER A 580 -9.53 -18.52 6.04
N ASN A 581 -9.38 -18.43 7.36
CA ASN A 581 -10.10 -19.31 8.26
C ASN A 581 -11.56 -18.90 8.47
N GLY A 582 -12.40 -19.85 8.74
CA GLY A 582 -13.74 -19.65 9.27
C GLY A 582 -13.77 -19.58 10.80
N LEU A 583 -14.95 -19.33 11.34
CA LEU A 583 -15.24 -19.32 12.79
C LEU A 583 -16.49 -20.13 13.09
N GLY A 584 -16.36 -21.15 13.94
CA GLY A 584 -17.46 -22.04 14.28
C GLY A 584 -18.01 -22.76 13.05
N THR A 585 -19.29 -22.54 12.75
CA THR A 585 -19.93 -23.09 11.55
C THR A 585 -19.84 -22.16 10.32
N TYR A 586 -19.28 -20.96 10.46
CA TYR A 586 -19.14 -20.00 9.38
C TYR A 586 -17.85 -20.24 8.61
N THR A 587 -17.93 -20.42 7.31
CA THR A 587 -16.79 -20.38 6.40
C THR A 587 -16.26 -18.95 6.27
N GLU A 588 -15.12 -18.76 5.64
CA GLU A 588 -14.58 -17.42 5.34
C GLU A 588 -15.59 -16.59 4.54
N ILE A 589 -16.21 -17.17 3.52
CA ILE A 589 -17.25 -16.52 2.70
C ILE A 589 -18.50 -16.16 3.54
N ASP A 590 -18.96 -17.07 4.39
CA ASP A 590 -20.08 -16.79 5.28
C ASP A 590 -19.79 -15.61 6.21
N LEU A 591 -18.56 -15.53 6.74
CA LEU A 591 -18.11 -14.42 7.57
C LEU A 591 -18.07 -13.11 6.80
N GLN A 592 -17.55 -13.11 5.57
CA GLN A 592 -17.54 -11.93 4.71
C GLN A 592 -18.96 -11.39 4.47
N LYS A 593 -19.93 -12.29 4.18
CA LYS A 593 -21.34 -11.92 4.02
C LYS A 593 -21.98 -11.43 5.33
N TYR A 594 -21.66 -12.06 6.45
CA TYR A 594 -22.14 -11.67 7.79
C TYR A 594 -21.64 -10.30 8.23
N LEU A 595 -20.39 -9.99 7.88
CA LEU A 595 -19.73 -8.72 8.26
C LEU A 595 -20.06 -7.56 7.32
N SER A 596 -20.76 -7.79 6.23
CA SER A 596 -21.13 -6.73 5.30
C SER A 596 -21.84 -5.56 5.99
N GLY A 597 -21.30 -4.36 5.80
CA GLY A 597 -21.77 -3.12 6.44
C GLY A 597 -21.36 -2.95 7.91
N LYS A 598 -20.56 -3.87 8.45
CA LYS A 598 -19.98 -3.77 9.80
C LYS A 598 -18.48 -3.48 9.69
N GLN A 599 -18.04 -2.46 10.40
CA GLN A 599 -16.62 -2.06 10.42
C GLN A 599 -15.93 -2.70 11.63
N ALA A 600 -15.77 -4.03 11.62
CA ALA A 600 -15.10 -4.79 12.66
C ALA A 600 -14.26 -5.91 12.05
N SER A 601 -13.06 -6.14 12.59
CA SER A 601 -12.17 -7.22 12.18
C SER A 601 -11.31 -7.73 13.33
N VAL A 602 -10.98 -9.01 13.32
CA VAL A 602 -10.02 -9.66 14.22
C VAL A 602 -9.14 -10.59 13.39
N GLY A 603 -7.84 -10.48 13.55
CA GLY A 603 -6.83 -11.39 12.99
C GLY A 603 -6.08 -12.10 14.10
N LEU A 604 -5.56 -13.30 13.79
CA LEU A 604 -4.72 -14.12 14.67
C LEU A 604 -3.39 -14.40 13.98
N THR A 605 -2.29 -14.14 14.69
CA THR A 605 -0.91 -14.43 14.23
C THR A 605 -0.21 -15.28 15.28
N ILE A 606 0.42 -16.36 14.88
CA ILE A 606 1.19 -17.24 15.76
C ILE A 606 2.68 -17.12 15.38
N GLY A 607 3.39 -16.29 16.16
CA GLY A 607 4.82 -16.09 15.97
C GLY A 607 5.67 -17.17 16.66
N ASN A 608 6.98 -16.97 16.63
CA ASN A 608 7.93 -17.89 17.27
C ASN A 608 7.78 -17.90 18.80
N THR A 609 7.73 -16.73 19.43
CA THR A 609 7.72 -16.56 20.90
C THR A 609 6.39 -16.10 21.48
N SER A 610 5.45 -15.65 20.64
CA SER A 610 4.16 -15.10 21.06
C SER A 610 3.05 -15.45 20.08
N THR A 611 1.82 -15.42 20.56
CA THR A 611 0.59 -15.44 19.76
C THR A 611 -0.13 -14.12 19.97
N GLU A 612 -0.56 -13.48 18.89
CA GLU A 612 -1.21 -12.17 18.93
C GLU A 612 -2.55 -12.20 18.20
N LEU A 613 -3.58 -11.68 18.87
CA LEU A 613 -4.81 -11.25 18.23
C LEU A 613 -4.74 -9.74 18.07
N SER A 614 -5.12 -9.24 16.92
CA SER A 614 -5.26 -7.80 16.66
C SER A 614 -6.55 -7.52 15.92
N GLY A 615 -7.08 -6.31 16.10
CA GLY A 615 -8.32 -5.96 15.44
C GLY A 615 -8.71 -4.50 15.62
N GLN A 616 -9.80 -4.15 14.97
CA GLN A 616 -10.36 -2.80 15.03
C GLN A 616 -11.88 -2.82 14.89
N SER A 617 -12.51 -1.76 15.37
CA SER A 617 -13.92 -1.49 15.12
C SER A 617 -14.23 -0.01 15.22
N THR A 618 -15.46 0.34 14.82
CA THR A 618 -16.11 1.58 15.25
C THR A 618 -16.74 1.38 16.64
N PRO A 619 -17.09 2.45 17.38
CA PRO A 619 -17.89 2.33 18.59
C PRO A 619 -19.22 1.61 18.37
N LYS A 620 -19.86 1.79 17.22
CA LYS A 620 -21.11 1.14 16.80
C LYS A 620 -20.94 -0.37 16.65
N ASP A 621 -19.83 -0.82 16.08
CA ASP A 621 -19.55 -2.21 15.73
C ASP A 621 -18.71 -2.94 16.79
N LEU A 622 -18.45 -2.31 17.95
CA LEU A 622 -17.72 -2.91 19.05
C LEU A 622 -18.31 -4.26 19.53
N PRO A 623 -19.66 -4.45 19.58
CA PRO A 623 -20.22 -5.79 19.87
C PRO A 623 -19.76 -6.84 18.87
N THR A 624 -19.72 -6.54 17.57
CA THR A 624 -19.25 -7.45 16.53
C THR A 624 -17.75 -7.77 16.71
N LEU A 625 -16.90 -6.79 17.05
CA LEU A 625 -15.50 -7.03 17.39
C LEU A 625 -15.38 -8.04 18.52
N MET A 626 -16.18 -7.93 19.59
CA MET A 626 -16.15 -8.84 20.73
C MET A 626 -16.63 -10.25 20.37
N GLU A 627 -17.61 -10.38 19.48
CA GLU A 627 -18.04 -11.67 18.93
C GLU A 627 -16.91 -12.34 18.16
N LEU A 628 -16.26 -11.61 17.25
CA LEU A 628 -15.13 -12.10 16.47
C LEU A 628 -13.96 -12.50 17.37
N LEU A 629 -13.61 -11.65 18.35
CA LEU A 629 -12.57 -11.95 19.33
C LEU A 629 -12.86 -13.26 20.08
N TYR A 630 -14.09 -13.42 20.60
CA TYR A 630 -14.49 -14.62 21.32
C TYR A 630 -14.35 -15.86 20.45
N MET A 631 -14.87 -15.82 19.23
CA MET A 631 -14.82 -16.94 18.30
C MET A 631 -13.39 -17.26 17.83
N THR A 632 -12.56 -16.26 17.58
CA THR A 632 -11.15 -16.45 17.22
C THR A 632 -10.35 -17.11 18.35
N MET A 633 -10.69 -16.83 19.61
CA MET A 633 -10.07 -17.50 20.76
C MET A 633 -10.57 -18.92 20.98
N THR A 634 -11.79 -19.25 20.54
CA THR A 634 -12.45 -20.49 20.95
C THR A 634 -12.72 -21.47 19.83
N ASP A 635 -12.94 -21.02 18.59
CA ASP A 635 -13.47 -21.89 17.54
C ASP A 635 -13.03 -21.47 16.12
N VAL A 636 -11.72 -21.35 15.90
CA VAL A 636 -11.14 -21.18 14.56
C VAL A 636 -11.32 -22.49 13.79
N THR A 637 -11.87 -22.42 12.59
CA THR A 637 -12.16 -23.59 11.75
C THR A 637 -11.74 -23.35 10.30
N ILE A 638 -11.62 -24.41 9.55
CA ILE A 638 -11.52 -24.43 8.10
C ILE A 638 -12.04 -25.78 7.60
N THR A 639 -12.91 -25.79 6.62
CA THR A 639 -13.43 -27.02 6.04
C THR A 639 -12.37 -27.76 5.21
N GLU A 640 -12.60 -29.02 4.90
CA GLU A 640 -11.68 -29.80 4.07
C GLU A 640 -11.56 -29.23 2.65
N ASP A 641 -12.67 -28.73 2.09
CA ASP A 641 -12.69 -28.14 0.74
C ASP A 641 -11.99 -26.80 0.68
N GLU A 642 -12.21 -25.92 1.69
CA GLU A 642 -11.48 -24.66 1.80
C GLU A 642 -9.98 -24.90 1.97
N PHE A 643 -9.59 -25.84 2.82
CA PHE A 643 -8.18 -26.18 3.01
C PHE A 643 -7.52 -26.66 1.71
N LYS A 644 -8.17 -27.56 0.95
CA LYS A 644 -7.69 -28.01 -0.36
C LYS A 644 -7.60 -26.86 -1.38
N SER A 645 -8.57 -25.95 -1.35
CA SER A 645 -8.54 -24.76 -2.20
C SER A 645 -7.32 -23.88 -1.87
N LEU A 646 -7.07 -23.62 -0.58
CA LEU A 646 -5.89 -22.89 -0.13
C LEU A 646 -4.59 -23.60 -0.51
N GLN A 647 -4.48 -24.90 -0.29
CA GLN A 647 -3.30 -25.68 -0.69
C GLN A 647 -3.03 -25.53 -2.20
N SER A 648 -4.04 -25.73 -3.04
CA SER A 648 -3.92 -25.60 -4.49
C SER A 648 -3.50 -24.19 -4.91
N LYS A 649 -4.13 -23.16 -4.32
CA LYS A 649 -3.86 -21.75 -4.58
C LYS A 649 -2.42 -21.38 -4.21
N PHE A 650 -2.02 -21.62 -2.97
CA PHE A 650 -0.70 -21.19 -2.49
C PHE A 650 0.44 -22.02 -3.06
N ALA A 651 0.26 -23.35 -3.25
CA ALA A 651 1.25 -24.17 -3.92
C ALA A 651 1.47 -23.72 -5.39
N GLY A 652 0.41 -23.36 -6.10
CA GLY A 652 0.48 -22.79 -7.45
C GLY A 652 1.26 -21.47 -7.45
N ILE A 653 0.92 -20.53 -6.57
CA ILE A 653 1.61 -19.25 -6.43
C ILE A 653 3.11 -19.47 -6.18
N LEU A 654 3.47 -20.33 -5.24
CA LEU A 654 4.88 -20.58 -4.89
C LEU A 654 5.64 -21.25 -6.03
N ARG A 655 5.06 -22.22 -6.73
CA ARG A 655 5.67 -22.84 -7.92
C ARG A 655 5.97 -21.79 -8.99
N ASN A 656 5.09 -20.83 -9.17
CA ASN A 656 5.28 -19.77 -10.15
C ASN A 656 6.42 -18.81 -9.78
N GLN A 657 6.71 -18.65 -8.49
CA GLN A 657 7.83 -17.82 -8.03
C GLN A 657 9.21 -18.50 -8.11
N GLU A 658 9.29 -19.80 -8.28
CA GLU A 658 10.55 -20.55 -8.28
C GLU A 658 11.52 -20.15 -9.43
N SER A 659 11.05 -19.46 -10.46
CA SER A 659 11.89 -18.89 -11.52
C SER A 659 12.28 -17.42 -11.27
N ASN A 660 11.76 -16.76 -10.25
CA ASN A 660 12.05 -15.36 -9.96
C ASN A 660 13.37 -15.21 -9.20
N PRO A 661 14.37 -14.48 -9.73
CA PRO A 661 15.67 -14.31 -9.08
C PRO A 661 15.59 -13.69 -7.68
N GLN A 662 14.68 -12.75 -7.47
CA GLN A 662 14.51 -12.09 -6.16
C GLN A 662 13.95 -13.05 -5.10
N TYR A 663 12.97 -13.91 -5.48
CA TYR A 663 12.46 -14.96 -4.60
C TYR A 663 13.54 -15.97 -4.24
N LEU A 664 14.32 -16.41 -5.23
CA LEU A 664 15.45 -17.34 -5.01
C LEU A 664 16.47 -16.72 -4.06
N PHE A 665 16.83 -15.45 -4.25
CA PHE A 665 17.76 -14.76 -3.36
C PHE A 665 17.22 -14.67 -1.92
N SER A 666 15.96 -14.29 -1.74
CA SER A 666 15.36 -14.23 -0.41
C SER A 666 15.45 -15.57 0.31
N ARG A 667 15.12 -16.67 -0.38
CA ARG A 667 15.20 -18.03 0.17
C ARG A 667 16.63 -18.42 0.52
N ASP A 668 17.58 -18.18 -0.37
CA ASP A 668 18.96 -18.62 -0.21
C ASP A 668 19.71 -17.76 0.83
N ALA A 669 19.38 -16.45 0.91
CA ALA A 669 19.86 -15.58 1.97
C ALA A 669 19.40 -16.06 3.37
N MET A 670 18.14 -16.49 3.50
CA MET A 670 17.65 -17.03 4.78
C MET A 670 18.37 -18.33 5.15
N LYS A 671 18.70 -19.20 4.19
CA LYS A 671 19.54 -20.40 4.44
C LYS A 671 20.96 -20.06 4.89
N SER A 672 21.53 -18.97 4.36
CA SER A 672 22.84 -18.48 4.81
C SER A 672 22.79 -17.94 6.24
N LEU A 673 21.75 -17.17 6.55
CA LEU A 673 21.64 -16.43 7.81
C LEU A 673 21.13 -17.28 8.97
N PHE A 674 20.28 -18.30 8.74
CA PHE A 674 19.63 -19.08 9.78
C PHE A 674 19.88 -20.58 9.65
N GLU A 675 19.92 -21.29 10.78
CA GLU A 675 20.05 -22.76 10.83
C GLU A 675 18.68 -23.45 10.90
N ASN A 676 17.70 -22.79 11.50
CA ASN A 676 16.40 -23.39 11.70
C ASN A 676 15.58 -23.41 10.40
N PRO A 677 15.05 -24.57 9.95
CA PRO A 677 14.21 -24.65 8.76
C PRO A 677 12.95 -23.76 8.80
N ARG A 678 12.48 -23.40 9.98
CA ARG A 678 11.32 -22.49 10.16
C ARG A 678 11.60 -21.07 9.68
N SER A 679 12.87 -20.64 9.72
CA SER A 679 13.28 -19.31 9.25
C SER A 679 13.42 -19.24 7.72
N ILE A 680 13.36 -20.38 7.03
CA ILE A 680 13.45 -20.46 5.57
C ILE A 680 12.02 -20.29 5.01
N PRO A 681 11.82 -19.43 3.99
CA PRO A 681 10.51 -19.24 3.38
C PRO A 681 9.81 -20.55 2.99
N ILE A 682 8.49 -20.56 3.12
CA ILE A 682 7.64 -21.68 2.74
C ILE A 682 7.79 -22.02 1.26
N THR A 683 7.76 -23.31 0.93
CA THR A 683 7.81 -23.81 -0.45
C THR A 683 6.49 -24.41 -0.88
N SER A 684 6.31 -24.62 -2.19
CA SER A 684 5.13 -25.34 -2.72
C SER A 684 5.00 -26.73 -2.11
N ALA A 685 6.11 -27.43 -1.90
CA ALA A 685 6.13 -28.76 -1.26
C ALA A 685 5.70 -28.69 0.22
N ASP A 686 6.08 -27.65 0.95
CA ASP A 686 5.62 -27.44 2.34
C ASP A 686 4.09 -27.26 2.39
N VAL A 687 3.51 -26.52 1.42
CA VAL A 687 2.07 -26.30 1.33
C VAL A 687 1.34 -27.61 0.98
N GLU A 688 1.83 -28.37 0.01
CA GLU A 688 1.24 -29.64 -0.41
C GLU A 688 1.27 -30.72 0.70
N ALA A 689 2.29 -30.67 1.56
CA ALA A 689 2.48 -31.62 2.65
C ALA A 689 1.76 -31.22 3.96
N ALA A 690 1.13 -30.05 4.02
CA ALA A 690 0.48 -29.53 5.21
C ALA A 690 -0.71 -30.38 5.66
N ASN A 691 -0.86 -30.52 6.99
CA ASN A 691 -1.94 -31.29 7.61
C ASN A 691 -2.93 -30.35 8.32
N ARG A 692 -4.15 -30.26 7.77
CA ARG A 692 -5.24 -29.41 8.28
C ARG A 692 -5.52 -29.63 9.77
N GLU A 693 -5.67 -30.89 10.18
CA GLU A 693 -6.04 -31.25 11.56
C GLU A 693 -4.93 -30.84 12.54
N ASN A 694 -3.67 -31.09 12.19
CA ASN A 694 -2.54 -30.70 13.03
C ASN A 694 -2.42 -29.17 13.12
N ILE A 695 -2.61 -28.42 12.02
CA ILE A 695 -2.61 -26.96 12.03
C ILE A 695 -3.70 -26.42 12.96
N LEU A 696 -4.92 -26.91 12.88
CA LEU A 696 -6.01 -26.50 13.78
C LEU A 696 -5.70 -26.87 15.24
N ASN A 697 -5.10 -28.02 15.50
CA ASN A 697 -4.66 -28.40 16.85
C ASN A 697 -3.59 -27.44 17.40
N ILE A 698 -2.65 -26.98 16.56
CA ILE A 698 -1.68 -25.97 16.95
C ILE A 698 -2.41 -24.66 17.29
N VAL A 699 -3.29 -24.18 16.42
CA VAL A 699 -4.06 -22.94 16.65
C VAL A 699 -4.81 -22.99 17.96
N HIS A 700 -5.61 -24.05 18.18
CA HIS A 700 -6.40 -24.22 19.40
C HIS A 700 -5.53 -24.36 20.66
N SER A 701 -4.36 -24.97 20.56
CA SER A 701 -3.43 -25.08 21.69
C SER A 701 -2.83 -23.73 22.10
N MET A 702 -2.62 -22.85 21.13
CA MET A 702 -2.10 -21.49 21.37
C MET A 702 -3.16 -20.59 22.03
N THR A 703 -4.43 -20.71 21.63
CA THR A 703 -5.54 -19.87 22.14
C THR A 703 -6.27 -20.45 23.34
N ALA A 704 -5.95 -21.67 23.80
CA ALA A 704 -6.68 -22.43 24.82
C ALA A 704 -6.82 -21.74 26.20
N ASN A 705 -5.89 -20.87 26.56
CA ASN A 705 -5.88 -20.22 27.88
C ASN A 705 -5.86 -18.69 27.73
N ALA A 706 -6.99 -18.04 27.84
CA ALA A 706 -7.08 -16.58 27.74
C ALA A 706 -6.29 -15.83 28.85
N ALA A 707 -5.95 -16.48 29.96
CA ALA A 707 -5.13 -15.89 31.01
C ALA A 707 -3.66 -15.69 30.58
N ASP A 708 -3.19 -16.37 29.54
CA ASP A 708 -1.86 -16.17 28.97
C ASP A 708 -1.74 -14.79 28.25
N TYR A 709 -2.86 -14.16 27.92
CA TYR A 709 -2.92 -12.95 27.09
C TYR A 709 -3.08 -11.67 27.91
N LYS A 710 -2.52 -10.59 27.39
CA LYS A 710 -2.77 -9.21 27.81
C LYS A 710 -3.60 -8.52 26.76
N PHE A 711 -4.85 -8.22 27.08
CA PHE A 711 -5.78 -7.53 26.21
C PHE A 711 -5.63 -6.03 26.39
N VAL A 712 -5.45 -5.31 25.29
CA VAL A 712 -5.30 -3.84 25.27
C VAL A 712 -6.29 -3.26 24.27
N PHE A 713 -7.07 -2.28 24.69
CA PHE A 713 -8.01 -1.53 23.84
C PHE A 713 -7.69 -0.05 23.91
N VAL A 714 -7.62 0.61 22.76
CA VAL A 714 -7.33 2.05 22.64
C VAL A 714 -8.28 2.66 21.61
N GLY A 715 -8.88 3.79 21.92
CA GLY A 715 -9.74 4.52 20.98
C GLY A 715 -10.93 5.21 21.62
N ASN A 716 -11.94 5.55 20.83
CA ASN A 716 -13.16 6.20 21.30
C ASN A 716 -14.07 5.19 22.02
N ILE A 717 -13.72 4.89 23.26
CA ILE A 717 -14.37 3.86 24.08
C ILE A 717 -15.24 4.51 25.15
N ASP A 718 -16.57 4.27 25.06
CA ASP A 718 -17.47 4.54 26.17
C ASP A 718 -17.48 3.37 27.17
N MET A 719 -17.00 3.63 28.36
CA MET A 719 -16.90 2.62 29.42
C MET A 719 -18.23 2.02 29.85
N ALA A 720 -19.33 2.74 29.68
CA ALA A 720 -20.66 2.22 30.03
C ALA A 720 -21.09 1.10 29.05
N THR A 721 -20.76 1.23 27.80
CA THR A 721 -20.98 0.21 26.75
C THR A 721 -19.92 -0.89 26.78
N PHE A 722 -18.66 -0.53 27.03
CA PHE A 722 -17.51 -1.45 26.97
C PHE A 722 -17.54 -2.52 28.06
N ARG A 723 -17.84 -2.14 29.31
CA ARG A 723 -17.80 -3.04 30.49
C ARG A 723 -18.72 -4.25 30.34
N PRO A 724 -20.00 -4.11 29.97
CA PRO A 724 -20.90 -5.27 29.76
C PRO A 724 -20.37 -6.21 28.68
N LEU A 725 -19.73 -5.69 27.61
CA LEU A 725 -19.15 -6.51 26.55
C LEU A 725 -17.94 -7.30 27.04
N VAL A 726 -17.08 -6.67 27.82
CA VAL A 726 -15.93 -7.38 28.46
C VAL A 726 -16.42 -8.50 29.40
N GLU A 727 -17.45 -8.24 30.21
CA GLU A 727 -18.07 -9.24 31.08
C GLU A 727 -18.73 -10.38 30.29
N GLN A 728 -19.35 -10.06 29.14
CA GLN A 728 -20.03 -11.03 28.29
C GLN A 728 -19.05 -11.93 27.52
N TYR A 729 -18.01 -11.36 26.93
CA TYR A 729 -17.16 -12.06 25.97
C TYR A 729 -15.80 -12.45 26.59
N ILE A 730 -15.03 -11.50 27.14
CA ILE A 730 -13.67 -11.78 27.61
C ILE A 730 -13.66 -12.52 28.96
N ALA A 731 -14.56 -12.15 29.88
CA ALA A 731 -14.65 -12.80 31.18
C ALA A 731 -15.25 -14.22 31.14
N THR A 732 -15.75 -14.66 29.96
CA THR A 732 -16.29 -15.99 29.72
C THR A 732 -15.37 -16.89 28.91
N LEU A 733 -14.24 -16.35 28.39
CA LEU A 733 -13.23 -17.15 27.71
C LEU A 733 -12.65 -18.23 28.65
N PRO A 734 -12.35 -19.41 28.13
CA PRO A 734 -11.62 -20.42 28.87
C PRO A 734 -10.30 -19.87 29.39
N ALA A 735 -10.07 -19.92 30.69
CA ALA A 735 -8.86 -19.37 31.30
C ALA A 735 -8.46 -20.15 32.56
N ASP A 736 -7.16 -20.40 32.69
CA ASP A 736 -6.54 -20.94 33.91
C ASP A 736 -5.46 -19.97 34.41
N ALA A 737 -5.86 -19.06 35.27
CA ALA A 737 -4.98 -18.05 35.84
C ALA A 737 -3.90 -18.61 36.79
N LYS A 738 -3.97 -19.90 37.14
CA LYS A 738 -2.97 -20.57 37.97
C LYS A 738 -1.84 -21.20 37.16
N ASN A 739 -2.09 -21.46 35.87
CA ASN A 739 -1.14 -22.06 34.94
C ASN A 739 -0.89 -21.14 33.75
N ILE A 740 -0.58 -19.87 34.02
CA ILE A 740 -0.20 -18.91 32.98
C ILE A 740 1.12 -19.34 32.35
N ALA A 741 1.20 -19.31 31.03
CA ALA A 741 2.43 -19.59 30.28
C ALA A 741 3.53 -18.62 30.72
N THR A 742 4.65 -19.17 31.19
CA THR A 742 5.84 -18.38 31.50
C THR A 742 6.46 -17.85 30.23
N GLU A 743 7.21 -16.75 30.36
CA GLU A 743 7.98 -16.20 29.27
C GLU A 743 8.84 -17.28 28.59
N GLN A 744 8.80 -17.34 27.27
CA GLN A 744 9.49 -18.37 26.53
C GLN A 744 10.97 -18.06 26.42
N ILE A 745 11.78 -19.11 26.55
CA ILE A 745 13.18 -19.03 26.17
C ILE A 745 13.24 -19.02 24.65
N ASN A 746 13.87 -18.00 24.08
CA ASN A 746 14.13 -17.92 22.66
C ASN A 746 14.92 -19.17 22.20
N ASP A 747 14.47 -19.81 21.12
CA ASP A 747 15.22 -20.88 20.49
C ASP A 747 16.45 -20.27 19.79
N PRO A 748 17.70 -20.55 20.23
CA PRO A 748 18.90 -20.00 19.61
C PRO A 748 19.02 -20.34 18.12
N SER A 749 18.41 -21.41 17.66
CA SER A 749 18.43 -21.81 16.24
C SER A 749 17.60 -20.88 15.34
N MET A 750 16.66 -20.14 15.91
CA MET A 750 15.89 -19.09 15.21
C MET A 750 16.64 -17.76 15.07
N GLN A 751 17.82 -17.64 15.64
CA GLN A 751 18.66 -16.46 15.54
C GLN A 751 19.62 -16.55 14.37
N VAL A 752 20.08 -15.40 13.90
CA VAL A 752 21.15 -15.33 12.89
C VAL A 752 22.37 -16.10 13.37
N ARG A 753 23.01 -16.86 12.51
CA ARG A 753 24.23 -17.64 12.80
C ARG A 753 25.33 -16.80 13.40
N ASN A 754 26.19 -17.44 14.21
CA ASN A 754 27.34 -16.78 14.80
C ASN A 754 28.50 -16.63 13.80
N GLY A 755 29.30 -15.58 13.98
CA GLY A 755 30.55 -15.36 13.26
C GLY A 755 30.39 -14.66 11.93
N LYS A 756 31.37 -14.84 11.04
CA LYS A 756 31.39 -14.23 9.72
C LYS A 756 30.75 -15.16 8.70
N ILE A 757 29.77 -14.63 7.97
CA ILE A 757 29.12 -15.29 6.82
C ILE A 757 29.50 -14.52 5.57
N ASN A 758 29.90 -15.22 4.52
CA ASN A 758 30.23 -14.60 3.24
C ASN A 758 29.85 -15.57 2.11
N ASP A 759 28.58 -15.55 1.74
CA ASP A 759 27.98 -16.47 0.79
C ASP A 759 27.60 -15.73 -0.49
N THR A 760 27.90 -16.36 -1.63
CA THR A 760 27.53 -15.82 -2.94
C THR A 760 26.74 -16.88 -3.71
N TYR A 761 25.61 -16.46 -4.22
CA TYR A 761 24.72 -17.21 -5.09
C TYR A 761 24.73 -16.61 -6.50
N THR A 762 24.35 -17.38 -7.48
CA THR A 762 24.16 -16.90 -8.86
C THR A 762 22.74 -17.21 -9.34
N ALA A 763 22.20 -16.34 -10.16
CA ALA A 763 20.90 -16.53 -10.81
C ALA A 763 20.92 -16.07 -12.26
N LYS A 764 20.15 -16.75 -13.11
CA LYS A 764 19.88 -16.27 -14.47
C LYS A 764 19.00 -15.05 -14.39
N MET A 765 19.40 -13.99 -15.08
CA MET A 765 18.67 -12.71 -15.11
C MET A 765 18.71 -12.14 -16.51
N GLU A 766 17.57 -11.70 -17.03
CA GLU A 766 17.48 -10.97 -18.30
C GLU A 766 18.11 -9.56 -18.15
N THR A 767 17.95 -8.93 -17.00
CA THR A 767 18.59 -7.66 -16.66
C THR A 767 19.64 -7.91 -15.57
N PRO A 768 20.94 -7.95 -15.89
CA PRO A 768 21.98 -8.28 -14.92
C PRO A 768 22.05 -7.26 -13.78
N GLN A 769 21.91 -7.72 -12.54
CA GLN A 769 22.14 -6.94 -11.32
C GLN A 769 22.72 -7.82 -10.21
N THR A 770 23.47 -7.21 -9.31
CA THR A 770 23.94 -7.86 -8.08
C THR A 770 23.06 -7.39 -6.94
N THR A 771 22.48 -8.32 -6.16
CA THR A 771 21.75 -7.99 -4.93
C THR A 771 22.57 -8.38 -3.71
N VAL A 772 22.65 -7.49 -2.73
CA VAL A 772 23.50 -7.65 -1.55
C VAL A 772 22.68 -7.47 -0.28
N ILE A 773 22.89 -8.34 0.70
CA ILE A 773 22.52 -8.13 2.10
C ILE A 773 23.81 -8.04 2.92
N ILE A 774 23.93 -6.96 3.70
CA ILE A 774 24.96 -6.82 4.73
C ILE A 774 24.27 -6.72 6.08
N MET A 775 24.67 -7.55 7.04
CA MET A 775 24.04 -7.62 8.35
C MET A 775 25.09 -7.76 9.45
N ALA A 776 24.98 -6.92 10.48
CA ALA A 776 25.68 -7.13 11.75
C ALA A 776 24.66 -7.40 12.84
N SER A 777 24.95 -8.34 13.76
CA SER A 777 24.03 -8.71 14.83
C SER A 777 24.76 -8.95 16.15
N GLY A 778 24.07 -8.67 17.26
CA GLY A 778 24.69 -8.85 18.59
C GLY A 778 23.69 -8.72 19.73
N ASN A 779 24.18 -9.00 20.92
CA ASN A 779 23.43 -8.83 22.17
C ASN A 779 23.79 -7.49 22.80
N MET A 780 22.81 -6.61 22.93
CA MET A 780 22.94 -5.28 23.53
C MET A 780 21.93 -5.15 24.69
N GLU A 781 22.23 -4.35 25.69
CA GLU A 781 21.32 -4.10 26.79
C GLU A 781 20.05 -3.40 26.27
N TYR A 782 18.88 -4.02 26.49
CA TYR A 782 17.61 -3.48 26.02
C TYR A 782 17.11 -2.39 26.98
N THR A 783 17.41 -1.14 26.67
CA THR A 783 16.98 0.05 27.40
C THR A 783 16.31 1.05 26.48
N PRO A 784 15.44 1.94 26.98
CA PRO A 784 14.85 3.01 26.15
C PRO A 784 15.90 3.79 25.37
N LYS A 785 17.04 4.11 25.99
CA LYS A 785 18.13 4.84 25.33
C LYS A 785 18.77 4.02 24.21
N ASN A 786 19.14 2.78 24.46
CA ASN A 786 19.81 1.94 23.45
C ASN A 786 18.90 1.65 22.24
N VAL A 787 17.59 1.51 22.45
CA VAL A 787 16.62 1.36 21.36
C VAL A 787 16.63 2.59 20.44
N GLN A 788 16.69 3.80 21.00
CA GLN A 788 16.76 5.03 20.21
C GLN A 788 18.15 5.22 19.58
N VAL A 789 19.23 4.93 20.30
CA VAL A 789 20.60 4.99 19.77
C VAL A 789 20.78 4.05 18.58
N ALA A 790 20.22 2.84 18.64
CA ALA A 790 20.21 1.92 17.50
C ALA A 790 19.54 2.57 16.27
N SER A 791 18.35 3.15 16.46
CA SER A 791 17.63 3.81 15.37
C SER A 791 18.42 4.99 14.78
N VAL A 792 19.01 5.84 15.62
CA VAL A 792 19.87 6.96 15.20
C VAL A 792 21.08 6.46 14.40
N THR A 793 21.74 5.39 14.90
CA THR A 793 22.88 4.76 14.22
C THR A 793 22.51 4.31 12.80
N GLY A 794 21.37 3.62 12.66
CA GLY A 794 20.89 3.15 11.35
C GLY A 794 20.59 4.32 10.40
N GLN A 795 19.96 5.39 10.87
CA GLN A 795 19.60 6.54 10.04
C GLN A 795 20.82 7.35 9.59
N ILE A 796 21.85 7.55 10.45
CA ILE A 796 23.09 8.19 10.05
C ILE A 796 23.80 7.38 8.96
N LEU A 797 23.92 6.05 9.14
CA LEU A 797 24.51 5.19 8.11
C LEU A 797 23.70 5.25 6.82
N SER A 798 22.37 5.18 6.91
CA SER A 798 21.47 5.25 5.75
C SER A 798 21.73 6.51 4.91
N LYS A 799 21.85 7.67 5.57
CA LYS A 799 22.15 8.93 4.87
C LYS A 799 23.52 8.91 4.20
N ARG A 800 24.57 8.50 4.89
CA ARG A 800 25.92 8.42 4.33
C ARG A 800 26.00 7.49 3.12
N LEU A 801 25.28 6.35 3.18
CA LEU A 801 25.19 5.43 2.04
C LEU A 801 24.42 6.05 0.87
N LEU A 802 23.34 6.76 1.12
CA LEU A 802 22.59 7.45 0.10
C LEU A 802 23.46 8.50 -0.60
N ASP A 803 24.07 9.40 0.17
CA ASP A 803 24.89 10.50 -0.36
C ASP A 803 26.06 9.99 -1.21
N THR A 804 26.72 8.91 -0.82
CA THR A 804 27.91 8.44 -1.57
C THR A 804 27.57 7.36 -2.60
N VAL A 805 26.86 6.28 -2.21
CA VAL A 805 26.69 5.12 -3.11
C VAL A 805 25.68 5.42 -4.22
N ARG A 806 24.64 6.22 -3.92
CA ARG A 806 23.66 6.66 -4.92
C ARG A 806 24.11 7.93 -5.63
N GLU A 807 24.34 9.02 -4.89
CA GLU A 807 24.55 10.35 -5.49
C GLU A 807 25.91 10.52 -6.14
N ASP A 808 27.01 10.15 -5.42
CA ASP A 808 28.36 10.34 -5.96
C ASP A 808 28.79 9.22 -6.91
N MET A 809 28.50 7.93 -6.55
CA MET A 809 28.96 6.76 -7.33
C MET A 809 27.95 6.37 -8.41
N GLY A 810 26.65 6.69 -8.27
CA GLY A 810 25.61 6.23 -9.18
C GLY A 810 25.52 4.70 -9.29
N ALA A 811 25.89 3.99 -8.23
CA ALA A 811 25.99 2.53 -8.22
C ALA A 811 24.66 1.84 -7.99
N VAL A 812 23.71 2.51 -7.36
CA VAL A 812 22.39 2.02 -6.97
C VAL A 812 21.31 3.05 -7.30
N TYR A 813 20.06 2.60 -7.45
CA TYR A 813 18.90 3.50 -7.47
C TYR A 813 18.52 3.93 -6.04
N SER A 814 18.53 3.00 -5.11
CA SER A 814 18.18 3.26 -3.71
C SER A 814 19.02 2.39 -2.78
N ILE A 815 19.45 2.98 -1.67
CA ILE A 815 20.13 2.28 -0.60
C ILE A 815 19.76 2.91 0.73
N GLY A 816 19.65 2.09 1.78
CA GLY A 816 19.41 2.53 3.13
C GLY A 816 19.89 1.51 4.13
N ALA A 817 20.08 1.94 5.37
CA ALA A 817 20.42 1.09 6.48
C ALA A 817 19.42 1.23 7.62
N ALA A 818 19.14 0.13 8.32
CA ALA A 818 18.32 0.12 9.51
C ALA A 818 19.07 -0.56 10.65
N CYS A 819 19.07 0.07 11.83
CA CYS A 819 19.52 -0.58 13.04
C CYS A 819 18.36 -0.65 14.03
N ARG A 820 18.04 -1.85 14.50
CA ARG A 820 16.87 -2.12 15.35
C ARG A 820 17.26 -2.99 16.53
N MET A 821 16.51 -2.81 17.61
CA MET A 821 16.59 -3.69 18.78
C MET A 821 15.24 -4.33 19.04
N THR A 822 15.27 -5.63 19.37
CA THR A 822 14.12 -6.38 19.86
C THR A 822 14.38 -6.76 21.32
N ARG A 823 13.34 -7.25 22.00
CA ARG A 823 13.51 -7.76 23.36
C ARG A 823 14.12 -9.16 23.40
N ASP A 824 14.17 -9.85 22.29
CA ASP A 824 14.55 -11.25 22.23
C ASP A 824 15.89 -11.51 22.92
N ALA A 825 16.00 -12.64 23.62
CA ALA A 825 17.25 -13.04 24.23
C ALA A 825 18.30 -13.37 23.14
N GLY A 826 19.57 -13.10 23.42
CA GLY A 826 20.64 -13.34 22.47
C GLY A 826 20.92 -12.16 21.56
N LYS A 827 20.91 -12.32 20.24
CA LYS A 827 21.22 -11.25 19.28
C LYS A 827 20.02 -10.35 19.05
N ASN A 828 19.77 -9.48 20.00
CA ASN A 828 18.64 -8.58 20.02
C ASN A 828 18.83 -7.26 19.28
N ALA A 829 20.05 -6.98 18.82
CA ALA A 829 20.38 -5.81 18.00
C ALA A 829 20.84 -6.24 16.62
N THR A 830 20.30 -5.60 15.58
CA THR A 830 20.62 -5.90 14.17
C THR A 830 20.78 -4.61 13.38
N LEU A 831 21.93 -4.45 12.72
CA LEU A 831 22.19 -3.43 11.70
C LEU A 831 22.15 -4.13 10.34
N VAL A 832 21.31 -3.69 9.43
CA VAL A 832 21.10 -4.31 8.12
C VAL A 832 20.99 -3.26 7.02
N THR A 833 21.56 -3.58 5.85
CA THR A 833 21.31 -2.92 4.56
C THR A 833 21.11 -3.96 3.49
N GLN A 834 20.16 -3.73 2.59
CA GLN A 834 19.88 -4.59 1.44
C GLN A 834 19.59 -3.71 0.22
N PHE A 835 20.24 -4.00 -0.89
CA PHE A 835 20.11 -3.21 -2.11
C PHE A 835 20.52 -3.99 -3.35
N PRO A 836 19.89 -3.72 -4.51
CA PRO A 836 20.41 -4.10 -5.83
C PRO A 836 21.38 -3.05 -6.34
N MET A 837 22.37 -3.49 -7.15
CA MET A 837 23.42 -2.62 -7.66
C MET A 837 23.98 -3.07 -9.01
N LYS A 838 24.79 -2.19 -9.63
CA LYS A 838 25.59 -2.54 -10.81
C LYS A 838 26.61 -3.65 -10.49
N PRO A 839 26.62 -4.79 -11.21
CA PRO A 839 27.57 -5.87 -10.94
C PRO A 839 29.03 -5.43 -11.02
N GLU A 840 29.37 -4.54 -11.94
CA GLU A 840 30.73 -4.03 -12.15
C GLU A 840 31.27 -3.17 -11.01
N MET A 841 30.39 -2.58 -10.19
CA MET A 841 30.78 -1.74 -9.05
C MET A 841 30.76 -2.49 -7.71
N LYS A 842 30.44 -3.80 -7.71
CA LYS A 842 30.24 -4.59 -6.51
C LYS A 842 31.37 -4.44 -5.47
N GLN A 843 32.62 -4.64 -5.90
CA GLN A 843 33.75 -4.62 -4.96
C GLN A 843 33.95 -3.23 -4.36
N GLU A 844 33.85 -2.18 -5.17
CA GLU A 844 34.02 -0.80 -4.74
C GLU A 844 32.97 -0.39 -3.70
N VAL A 845 31.71 -0.74 -3.93
CA VAL A 845 30.60 -0.46 -3.00
C VAL A 845 30.74 -1.25 -1.70
N LEU A 846 31.09 -2.53 -1.76
CA LEU A 846 31.29 -3.33 -0.55
C LEU A 846 32.45 -2.81 0.30
N ASP A 847 33.57 -2.44 -0.33
CA ASP A 847 34.74 -1.86 0.35
C ASP A 847 34.38 -0.50 0.99
N PHE A 848 33.61 0.33 0.28
CA PHE A 848 33.13 1.60 0.80
C PHE A 848 32.24 1.39 2.04
N ILE A 849 31.21 0.52 1.98
CA ILE A 849 30.29 0.28 3.10
C ILE A 849 31.05 -0.24 4.32
N ALA A 850 31.96 -1.19 4.13
CA ALA A 850 32.77 -1.72 5.23
C ALA A 850 33.64 -0.62 5.86
N ALA A 851 34.29 0.22 5.05
CA ALA A 851 35.09 1.35 5.52
C ALA A 851 34.22 2.40 6.21
N GLU A 852 32.99 2.64 5.73
CA GLU A 852 32.07 3.63 6.32
C GLU A 852 31.55 3.20 7.70
N ILE A 853 31.16 1.94 7.86
CA ILE A 853 30.78 1.38 9.17
C ILE A 853 31.98 1.51 10.14
N ASP A 854 33.19 1.28 9.67
CA ASP A 854 34.39 1.43 10.53
C ASP A 854 34.67 2.91 10.88
N ARG A 855 34.55 3.82 9.93
CA ARG A 855 34.70 5.27 10.17
C ARG A 855 33.68 5.81 11.19
N MET A 856 32.42 5.38 11.11
CA MET A 856 31.36 5.80 12.02
C MET A 856 31.65 5.50 13.51
N LYS A 857 32.57 4.59 13.83
CA LYS A 857 32.99 4.34 15.21
C LYS A 857 33.76 5.50 15.82
N GLY A 858 34.21 6.49 15.04
CA GLY A 858 35.03 7.60 15.54
C GLY A 858 34.83 8.95 14.85
N ASN A 859 33.92 9.06 13.83
CA ASN A 859 33.77 10.31 13.09
C ASN A 859 32.31 10.78 12.91
N VAL A 860 31.39 10.30 13.73
CA VAL A 860 30.02 10.84 13.75
C VAL A 860 30.06 12.29 14.18
N THR A 861 29.32 13.15 13.49
CA THR A 861 29.26 14.58 13.75
C THR A 861 28.01 15.00 14.52
N GLN A 862 28.07 16.16 15.19
CA GLN A 862 26.91 16.70 15.89
C GLN A 862 25.81 17.14 14.93
N GLU A 863 26.15 17.56 13.72
CA GLU A 863 25.20 17.94 12.68
C GLU A 863 24.36 16.74 12.24
N GLU A 864 24.98 15.60 11.97
CA GLU A 864 24.27 14.35 11.63
C GLU A 864 23.30 13.92 12.73
N ILE A 865 23.76 13.96 13.98
CA ILE A 865 22.89 13.63 15.13
C ILE A 865 21.71 14.60 15.18
N ASN A 866 21.96 15.91 15.08
CA ASN A 866 20.90 16.91 15.16
C ASN A 866 19.86 16.72 14.06
N THR A 867 20.28 16.49 12.82
CA THR A 867 19.36 16.26 11.68
C THR A 867 18.48 15.03 11.89
N VAL A 868 19.07 13.92 12.37
CA VAL A 868 18.30 12.69 12.62
C VAL A 868 17.36 12.86 13.82
N ILE A 869 17.82 13.49 14.89
CA ILE A 869 17.01 13.71 16.10
C ILE A 869 15.83 14.65 15.79
N GLU A 870 16.02 15.72 15.01
CA GLU A 870 14.92 16.63 14.61
C GLU A 870 13.76 15.87 13.98
N PHE A 871 14.07 14.99 13.00
CA PHE A 871 13.06 14.13 12.37
C PHE A 871 12.43 13.15 13.37
N MET A 872 13.23 12.49 14.22
CA MET A 872 12.73 11.50 15.17
C MET A 872 11.86 12.12 16.27
N VAL A 873 12.21 13.30 16.77
CA VAL A 873 11.42 14.06 17.75
C VAL A 873 10.08 14.48 17.16
N LYS A 874 10.08 14.97 15.93
CA LYS A 874 8.84 15.27 15.20
C LYS A 874 7.94 14.03 15.14
N SER A 875 8.48 12.90 14.66
CA SER A 875 7.73 11.64 14.54
C SER A 875 7.23 11.12 15.90
N ALA A 876 8.04 11.28 16.97
CA ALA A 876 7.65 10.90 18.32
C ALA A 876 6.48 11.74 18.86
N ASN A 877 6.44 13.03 18.53
CA ASN A 877 5.33 13.91 18.92
C ASN A 877 4.05 13.57 18.13
N GLU A 878 4.14 13.32 16.83
CA GLU A 878 3.00 12.86 16.02
C GLU A 878 2.41 11.54 16.53
N ALA A 879 3.28 10.61 16.98
CA ALA A 879 2.86 9.32 17.50
C ALA A 879 1.96 9.44 18.74
N LYS A 880 2.12 10.51 19.55
CA LYS A 880 1.29 10.75 20.75
C LYS A 880 -0.17 11.08 20.44
N GLU A 881 -0.48 11.45 19.20
CA GLU A 881 -1.84 11.76 18.74
C GLU A 881 -2.50 10.61 17.95
N LYS A 882 -1.87 9.41 17.93
CA LYS A 882 -2.34 8.25 17.14
C LYS A 882 -2.69 7.08 18.04
N ASN A 883 -3.93 6.55 17.91
CA ASN A 883 -4.40 5.38 18.68
C ASN A 883 -3.48 4.16 18.50
N GLY A 884 -3.03 3.89 17.27
CA GLY A 884 -2.13 2.76 16.98
C GLY A 884 -0.79 2.85 17.72
N SER A 885 -0.24 4.06 17.88
CA SER A 885 1.01 4.27 18.62
C SER A 885 0.85 3.95 20.13
N TRP A 886 -0.25 4.38 20.72
CA TRP A 886 -0.58 4.03 22.11
C TRP A 886 -0.86 2.55 22.29
N LEU A 887 -1.59 1.92 21.34
CA LEU A 887 -1.83 0.47 21.38
C LEU A 887 -0.50 -0.29 21.38
N ASN A 888 0.37 0.01 20.42
CA ASN A 888 1.69 -0.64 20.31
C ASN A 888 2.57 -0.41 21.53
N ALA A 889 2.57 0.82 22.07
CA ALA A 889 3.35 1.17 23.26
C ALA A 889 2.89 0.40 24.50
N ILE A 890 1.59 0.35 24.76
CA ILE A 890 1.02 -0.36 25.91
C ILE A 890 1.19 -1.87 25.75
N SER A 891 0.90 -2.42 24.58
CA SER A 891 1.08 -3.85 24.28
C SER A 891 2.55 -4.26 24.43
N GLY A 892 3.47 -3.49 23.85
CA GLY A 892 4.92 -3.70 24.01
C GLY A 892 5.36 -3.65 25.47
N TRP A 893 4.88 -2.66 26.25
CA TRP A 893 5.17 -2.57 27.68
C TRP A 893 4.64 -3.79 28.47
N THR A 894 3.43 -4.28 28.15
CA THR A 894 2.88 -5.45 28.85
C THR A 894 3.70 -6.73 28.62
N VAL A 895 4.34 -6.84 27.46
CA VAL A 895 5.22 -7.97 27.10
C VAL A 895 6.65 -7.74 27.61
N ASN A 896 7.18 -6.54 27.42
CA ASN A 896 8.60 -6.22 27.63
C ASN A 896 8.92 -5.76 29.05
N GLY A 897 7.95 -5.23 29.78
CA GLY A 897 8.17 -4.58 31.07
C GLY A 897 8.92 -3.24 30.98
N VAL A 898 9.28 -2.78 29.76
CA VAL A 898 10.07 -1.57 29.51
C VAL A 898 9.23 -0.56 28.74
N ASP A 899 9.10 0.65 29.26
CA ASP A 899 8.42 1.75 28.57
C ASP A 899 9.42 2.47 27.64
N ILE A 900 9.24 2.30 26.35
CA ILE A 900 10.06 2.96 25.32
C ILE A 900 9.33 4.15 24.64
N PHE A 901 8.13 4.49 25.12
CA PHE A 901 7.26 5.48 24.48
C PHE A 901 7.17 6.77 25.31
N ASN A 902 6.86 6.67 26.61
CA ASN A 902 6.84 7.84 27.47
C ASN A 902 8.27 8.32 27.71
N GLY A 903 8.52 9.64 27.57
CA GLY A 903 9.87 10.22 27.70
C GLY A 903 10.82 9.92 26.54
N ASN A 904 10.29 9.44 25.39
CA ASN A 904 11.12 9.13 24.22
C ASN A 904 11.75 10.39 23.58
N VAL A 905 11.07 11.55 23.65
CA VAL A 905 11.61 12.83 23.15
C VAL A 905 12.82 13.24 23.96
N GLU A 906 12.71 13.25 25.27
CA GLU A 906 13.82 13.56 26.19
C GLU A 906 14.96 12.55 26.04
N THR A 907 14.63 11.29 25.78
CA THR A 907 15.63 10.24 25.50
C THR A 907 16.38 10.54 24.21
N LEU A 908 15.67 10.89 23.14
CA LEU A 908 16.26 11.27 21.85
C LEU A 908 17.19 12.48 21.98
N GLU A 909 16.73 13.55 22.62
CA GLU A 909 17.49 14.77 22.84
C GLU A 909 18.74 14.56 23.71
N SER A 910 18.79 13.48 24.52
CA SER A 910 19.93 13.11 25.34
C SER A 910 21.02 12.32 24.62
N ILE A 911 20.80 11.93 23.38
CA ILE A 911 21.75 11.10 22.60
C ILE A 911 22.96 11.94 22.20
N THR A 912 24.15 11.39 22.44
CA THR A 912 25.43 12.03 22.14
C THR A 912 26.19 11.29 21.05
N ILE A 913 27.22 11.93 20.51
CA ILE A 913 28.19 11.30 19.58
C ILE A 913 28.77 10.01 20.18
N ASP A 914 29.17 10.06 21.44
CA ASP A 914 29.76 8.92 22.15
C ASP A 914 28.80 7.74 22.27
N ASP A 915 27.51 7.99 22.49
CA ASP A 915 26.48 6.94 22.56
C ASP A 915 26.40 6.15 21.24
N VAL A 916 26.33 6.86 20.10
CA VAL A 916 26.24 6.25 18.76
C VAL A 916 27.51 5.50 18.41
N GLN A 917 28.69 6.12 18.61
CA GLN A 917 29.97 5.51 18.29
C GLN A 917 30.26 4.28 19.16
N LYS A 918 29.92 4.36 20.47
CA LYS A 918 30.07 3.25 21.40
C LYS A 918 29.12 2.11 21.04
N PHE A 919 27.85 2.38 20.77
CA PHE A 919 26.87 1.37 20.40
C PHE A 919 27.32 0.58 19.16
N LEU A 920 27.74 1.28 18.10
CA LEU A 920 28.21 0.65 16.88
C LEU A 920 29.51 -0.15 17.13
N THR A 921 30.43 0.38 17.92
CA THR A 921 31.67 -0.31 18.30
C THR A 921 31.38 -1.60 19.05
N ASP A 922 30.51 -1.56 20.07
CA ASP A 922 30.16 -2.72 20.89
C ASP A 922 29.40 -3.79 20.08
N LEU A 923 28.52 -3.37 19.15
CA LEU A 923 27.81 -4.28 18.24
C LEU A 923 28.78 -5.00 17.32
N MET A 924 29.66 -4.25 16.64
CA MET A 924 30.62 -4.80 15.68
C MET A 924 31.71 -5.65 16.35
N ALA A 925 32.08 -5.37 17.61
CA ALA A 925 33.07 -6.13 18.36
C ALA A 925 32.63 -7.57 18.66
N GLN A 926 31.34 -7.88 18.56
CA GLN A 926 30.81 -9.23 18.76
C GLN A 926 31.14 -10.18 17.57
N GLY A 927 31.57 -9.63 16.44
CA GLY A 927 32.11 -10.39 15.33
C GLY A 927 31.07 -11.16 14.50
N ASN A 928 29.76 -10.91 14.69
CA ASN A 928 28.70 -11.50 13.85
C ASN A 928 28.42 -10.55 12.69
N TYR A 929 28.94 -10.89 11.53
CA TYR A 929 28.84 -10.06 10.34
C TYR A 929 28.60 -10.93 9.10
N ALA A 930 27.51 -10.70 8.42
CA ALA A 930 27.10 -11.43 7.25
C ALA A 930 27.11 -10.56 6.00
N ILE A 931 27.64 -11.08 4.91
CA ILE A 931 27.49 -10.55 3.55
C ILE A 931 26.91 -11.70 2.73
N VAL A 932 25.73 -11.52 2.18
CA VAL A 932 25.09 -12.48 1.28
C VAL A 932 24.83 -11.79 -0.05
N ILE A 933 25.30 -12.38 -1.13
CA ILE A 933 25.30 -11.79 -2.46
C ILE A 933 24.57 -12.72 -3.43
N GLN A 934 23.80 -12.15 -4.33
CA GLN A 934 23.36 -12.81 -5.55
C GLN A 934 23.91 -12.05 -6.75
N ASP A 935 24.74 -12.73 -7.52
CA ASP A 935 25.30 -12.23 -8.78
C ASP A 935 24.50 -12.79 -10.00
N PRO A 936 24.45 -12.08 -11.12
CA PRO A 936 23.95 -12.64 -12.36
C PRO A 936 24.87 -13.78 -12.83
N GLU A 937 24.32 -14.86 -13.40
CA GLU A 937 25.14 -15.86 -14.11
C GLU A 937 25.84 -15.19 -15.28
N VAL A 938 27.17 -15.26 -15.28
CA VAL A 938 27.95 -14.83 -16.44
C VAL A 938 27.71 -15.85 -17.56
N ALA A 939 27.09 -15.41 -18.67
CA ALA A 939 27.02 -16.26 -19.86
C ALA A 939 28.43 -16.70 -20.20
N ALA A 940 28.67 -18.02 -20.30
CA ALA A 940 29.93 -18.52 -20.79
C ALA A 940 30.21 -17.86 -22.15
N ALA A 941 31.32 -17.13 -22.27
CA ALA A 941 31.72 -16.54 -23.54
C ALA A 941 31.81 -17.67 -24.57
N GLU A 942 30.86 -17.74 -25.54
CA GLU A 942 30.90 -18.64 -26.66
C GLU A 942 32.08 -18.30 -27.59
#